data_565b34e715e79cec581230cd234aca7f
#
_entry.id   565b34e715e79cec581230cd234aca7f
#
_cell.length_a   1.000
_cell.length_b   1.000
_cell.length_c   1.000
_cell.angle_alpha   90.00
_cell.angle_beta   90.00
_cell.angle_gamma   90.00
#
_symmetry.space_group_name_H-M   'P 1'
#
loop_
_entity.id
_entity.type
_entity.pdbx_description
1 polymer ?
#
loop_
_entity_poly.entity_id
_entity_poly.type
_entity_poly.pdbx_seq_one_letter_code
_entity_poly.pdbx_strand_id
1 'polypeptide(L)'
;MYRFGGFELKTGPGELRKHGTRIKLQDQPLQILVLLLEHAGGLVTREQIQNKLWPAGTYVDYDNAINSAVRKLREALGDDSGAPRFIETSARRGYRFIGAIEAPPRPDQPPPTRAPPRLQKGLVAGACGVILVLAIAVGDRWLLKPRPATKAVPLNPVPLTAAPGWETYPSLSPDGNQVAYSWRGRRDAVSHIYVKLIGEGKPVQLTSGPSSDSSPAWSPDGRMIAFLRNLNGTTGIYTIPALGGAERKVTQGQFTYYVEGSNEGMIDDRVTWSPDGRFLAVSERQAQKDSSSLSLISVENGDRLVLTKPPNAQTWDADPVFSPDGRLLLFTRHTGAYQGGLYLLDLAAGYRPTGDPRLLERGNIDGATWTANGSEVIYATAEEFGANEHLMRIPARAGSQPDRLTVTGEQTWPAIAQRGNRLVYEENLDDVDIWQVQPGKPQSSFASSTSGEDSPQYSPDGKRVAFSSNRSGSLQVWVCDGDGGNPVQLTRFDRGPSGTPRWSPDGRWIAFDHQTEQGWQIYVMAADGGQSRRLTQDEGDSVIPSWSGDGTWIYYSNNQGERYEIWKRPSRGGQAIQVTRNGGWIAFESPDRESLYYEKYLSHGLWMLPLRGGEEKKVLESVVRRNFAVVDDGIYYMPDPAADGSTTVRFHSFRIAQDKEIARVREVYQGLAVSPDRKTILFSAFSRSGTNVMVVDHFR
;
A
#
# COMPACT_ATOMS: atom_id res chain seq x y z
N MET A 1 -1.04 5.18 40.88
CA MET A 1 -0.17 4.21 41.59
C MET A 1 -0.27 2.89 40.87
N TYR A 2 0.86 2.32 40.45
CA TYR A 2 0.94 1.01 39.77
C TYR A 2 1.56 -0.03 40.70
N ARG A 3 1.04 -1.26 40.68
CA ARG A 3 1.59 -2.43 41.42
C ARG A 3 1.85 -3.57 40.44
N PHE A 4 3.04 -4.18 40.49
CA PHE A 4 3.43 -5.28 39.61
C PHE A 4 4.60 -6.06 40.23
N GLY A 5 4.54 -7.38 40.23
CA GLY A 5 5.66 -8.26 40.62
C GLY A 5 6.31 -7.93 41.96
N GLY A 6 5.54 -7.45 42.96
CA GLY A 6 6.04 -7.03 44.26
C GLY A 6 6.59 -5.59 44.30
N PHE A 7 6.49 -4.85 43.19
CA PHE A 7 6.85 -3.43 43.09
C PHE A 7 5.62 -2.53 43.22
N GLU A 8 5.81 -1.36 43.83
CA GLU A 8 4.84 -0.27 43.89
C GLU A 8 5.45 1.02 43.35
N LEU A 9 4.85 1.61 42.34
CA LEU A 9 5.24 2.90 41.78
C LEU A 9 4.18 3.97 42.09
N LYS A 10 4.58 5.01 42.82
CA LYS A 10 3.79 6.22 43.05
C LYS A 10 4.22 7.29 42.04
N THR A 11 3.40 7.55 41.04
CA THR A 11 3.74 8.45 39.93
C THR A 11 3.85 9.92 40.34
N GLY A 12 3.06 10.40 41.29
CA GLY A 12 3.10 11.78 41.81
C GLY A 12 4.43 12.16 42.46
N PRO A 13 4.92 11.41 43.48
CA PRO A 13 6.22 11.67 44.11
C PRO A 13 7.39 11.02 43.36
N GLY A 14 7.19 10.27 42.25
CA GLY A 14 8.25 9.60 41.51
C GLY A 14 8.99 8.53 42.32
N GLU A 15 8.29 7.73 43.15
CA GLU A 15 8.92 6.80 44.07
C GLU A 15 8.60 5.35 43.73
N LEU A 16 9.65 4.55 43.48
CA LEU A 16 9.56 3.09 43.29
C LEU A 16 9.91 2.35 44.59
N ARG A 17 9.08 1.39 45.02
CA ARG A 17 9.31 0.52 46.17
C ARG A 17 9.19 -0.95 45.78
N LYS A 18 9.97 -1.80 46.44
CA LYS A 18 9.84 -3.27 46.37
C LYS A 18 9.58 -3.81 47.79
N HIS A 19 8.47 -4.49 47.98
CA HIS A 19 8.04 -4.99 49.29
C HIS A 19 8.16 -3.93 50.40
N GLY A 20 7.73 -2.67 50.10
CA GLY A 20 7.79 -1.54 51.03
C GLY A 20 9.13 -0.80 51.07
N THR A 21 10.21 -1.39 50.61
CA THR A 21 11.56 -0.77 50.64
C THR A 21 11.75 0.11 49.40
N ARG A 22 12.20 1.35 49.59
CA ARG A 22 12.44 2.31 48.51
C ARG A 22 13.63 1.90 47.68
N ILE A 23 13.44 1.88 46.35
CA ILE A 23 14.51 1.67 45.36
C ILE A 23 14.93 3.04 44.80
N LYS A 24 16.22 3.34 44.87
CA LYS A 24 16.76 4.59 44.32
C LYS A 24 16.93 4.44 42.83
N LEU A 25 16.06 5.10 42.03
CA LEU A 25 16.11 5.12 40.60
C LEU A 25 16.35 6.55 40.11
N GLN A 26 17.19 6.72 39.06
CA GLN A 26 17.44 8.03 38.46
C GLN A 26 16.20 8.50 37.70
N ASP A 27 16.13 9.79 37.38
CA ASP A 27 14.93 10.40 36.81
C ASP A 27 14.56 9.83 35.43
N GLN A 28 15.53 9.71 34.50
CA GLN A 28 15.28 9.17 33.17
C GLN A 28 14.79 7.71 33.16
N PRO A 29 15.44 6.74 33.84
CA PRO A 29 14.90 5.39 34.01
C PRO A 29 13.49 5.36 34.64
N LEU A 30 13.22 6.27 35.59
CA LEU A 30 11.90 6.35 36.21
C LEU A 30 10.82 6.83 35.22
N GLN A 31 11.12 7.87 34.44
CA GLN A 31 10.21 8.38 33.43
C GLN A 31 9.92 7.32 32.34
N ILE A 32 10.94 6.52 31.96
CA ILE A 32 10.72 5.37 31.04
C ILE A 32 9.80 4.35 31.70
N LEU A 33 9.97 4.01 32.96
CA LEU A 33 9.09 3.07 33.65
C LEU A 33 7.64 3.56 33.69
N VAL A 34 7.43 4.84 33.99
CA VAL A 34 6.08 5.45 33.99
C VAL A 34 5.46 5.32 32.61
N LEU A 35 6.18 5.69 31.54
CA LEU A 35 5.70 5.62 30.17
C LEU A 35 5.37 4.18 29.75
N LEU A 36 6.21 3.21 30.11
CA LEU A 36 5.99 1.79 29.84
C LEU A 36 4.77 1.23 30.59
N LEU A 37 4.50 1.69 31.82
CA LEU A 37 3.33 1.28 32.60
C LEU A 37 2.03 1.95 32.11
N GLU A 38 2.10 3.19 31.62
CA GLU A 38 0.97 3.88 30.98
C GLU A 38 0.53 3.16 29.70
N HIS A 39 1.46 2.50 29.01
CA HIS A 39 1.22 1.73 27.78
C HIS A 39 1.44 0.21 27.99
N ALA A 40 1.11 -0.30 29.18
CA ALA A 40 1.37 -1.69 29.52
C ALA A 40 0.77 -2.67 28.52
N GLY A 41 1.61 -3.63 28.06
CA GLY A 41 1.27 -4.58 26.98
C GLY A 41 1.44 -4.01 25.57
N GLY A 42 1.50 -2.69 25.39
CA GLY A 42 1.77 -1.99 24.14
C GLY A 42 3.28 -1.77 23.91
N LEU A 43 3.68 -1.55 22.66
CA LEU A 43 5.03 -1.15 22.32
C LEU A 43 5.19 0.36 22.54
N VAL A 44 6.16 0.76 23.34
CA VAL A 44 6.61 2.14 23.46
C VAL A 44 7.82 2.31 22.55
N THR A 45 7.69 3.15 21.52
CA THR A 45 8.75 3.35 20.54
C THR A 45 9.92 4.16 21.13
N ARG A 46 11.11 4.05 20.49
CA ARG A 46 12.28 4.86 20.87
C ARG A 46 11.99 6.36 20.78
N GLU A 47 11.22 6.76 19.78
CA GLU A 47 10.80 8.15 19.57
C GLU A 47 9.87 8.65 20.69
N GLN A 48 8.91 7.84 21.13
CA GLN A 48 8.05 8.19 22.28
C GLN A 48 8.88 8.37 23.56
N ILE A 49 9.90 7.54 23.78
CA ILE A 49 10.83 7.69 24.91
C ILE A 49 11.65 8.96 24.76
N GLN A 50 12.17 9.23 23.56
CA GLN A 50 12.95 10.43 23.25
C GLN A 50 12.12 11.70 23.51
N ASN A 51 10.92 11.79 22.97
CA ASN A 51 10.02 12.94 23.14
C ASN A 51 9.62 13.16 24.61
N LYS A 52 9.54 12.09 25.41
CA LYS A 52 9.23 12.17 26.83
C LYS A 52 10.42 12.68 27.67
N LEU A 53 11.64 12.24 27.33
CA LEU A 53 12.83 12.51 28.15
C LEU A 53 13.55 13.79 27.74
N TRP A 54 13.49 14.18 26.48
CA TRP A 54 14.21 15.33 25.92
C TRP A 54 13.30 16.19 25.06
N PRO A 55 12.54 17.14 25.64
CA PRO A 55 11.79 18.12 24.85
C PRO A 55 12.76 18.94 23.97
N ALA A 56 12.25 19.39 22.81
CA ALA A 56 13.00 19.99 21.71
C ALA A 56 14.17 20.90 22.10
N GLY A 57 15.37 20.58 21.64
CA GLY A 57 16.56 21.44 21.72
C GLY A 57 17.81 20.85 22.38
N THR A 58 17.81 19.57 22.76
CA THR A 58 18.98 18.94 23.42
C THR A 58 19.71 18.02 22.45
N TYR A 59 20.96 18.30 22.12
CA TYR A 59 21.84 17.41 21.33
C TYR A 59 22.41 16.30 22.22
N VAL A 60 21.90 15.07 22.09
CA VAL A 60 22.41 13.87 22.79
C VAL A 60 22.34 12.70 21.81
N ASP A 61 23.26 11.76 21.93
CA ASP A 61 23.12 10.45 21.29
C ASP A 61 21.96 9.68 21.98
N TYR A 62 20.76 9.90 21.45
CA TYR A 62 19.51 9.40 22.04
C TYR A 62 19.49 7.88 22.16
N ASP A 63 20.03 7.14 21.19
CA ASP A 63 20.01 5.69 21.20
C ASP A 63 20.86 5.10 22.33
N ASN A 64 22.05 5.62 22.52
CA ASN A 64 22.92 5.22 23.63
C ASN A 64 22.34 5.66 24.98
N ALA A 65 21.74 6.85 25.07
CA ALA A 65 21.11 7.35 26.28
C ALA A 65 19.90 6.50 26.69
N ILE A 66 19.01 6.15 25.75
CA ILE A 66 17.85 5.27 25.99
C ILE A 66 18.32 3.88 26.43
N ASN A 67 19.28 3.28 25.71
CA ASN A 67 19.81 1.96 26.05
C ASN A 67 20.43 1.94 27.46
N SER A 68 21.15 2.98 27.84
CA SER A 68 21.74 3.14 29.17
C SER A 68 20.67 3.30 30.26
N ALA A 69 19.64 4.11 30.01
CA ALA A 69 18.53 4.31 30.93
C ALA A 69 17.71 3.03 31.14
N VAL A 70 17.41 2.27 30.05
CA VAL A 70 16.70 0.97 30.14
C VAL A 70 17.54 -0.07 30.85
N ARG A 71 18.87 -0.11 30.65
CA ARG A 71 19.75 -1.01 31.39
C ARG A 71 19.68 -0.74 32.89
N LYS A 72 19.78 0.52 33.33
CA LYS A 72 19.66 0.91 34.73
C LYS A 72 18.27 0.58 35.31
N LEU A 73 17.24 0.72 34.51
CA LEU A 73 15.88 0.34 34.89
C LEU A 73 15.77 -1.17 35.12
N ARG A 74 16.33 -2.00 34.22
CA ARG A 74 16.37 -3.44 34.38
C ARG A 74 17.14 -3.87 35.61
N GLU A 75 18.32 -3.28 35.86
CA GLU A 75 19.08 -3.51 37.07
C GLU A 75 18.26 -3.24 38.35
N ALA A 76 17.51 -2.14 38.38
CA ALA A 76 16.64 -1.78 39.52
C ALA A 76 15.45 -2.74 39.70
N LEU A 77 14.91 -3.29 38.63
CA LEU A 77 13.82 -4.26 38.63
C LEU A 77 14.28 -5.70 38.83
N GLY A 78 15.56 -5.98 38.71
CA GLY A 78 16.10 -7.35 38.66
C GLY A 78 15.61 -8.11 37.40
N ASP A 79 15.57 -7.42 36.25
CA ASP A 79 15.08 -7.93 34.98
C ASP A 79 16.24 -8.23 34.03
N ASP A 80 16.18 -9.37 33.33
CA ASP A 80 17.23 -9.81 32.40
C ASP A 80 16.78 -9.60 30.94
N SER A 81 17.65 -9.03 30.12
CA SER A 81 17.37 -8.79 28.71
C SER A 81 17.23 -10.09 27.89
N GLY A 82 17.87 -11.18 28.30
CA GLY A 82 17.79 -12.49 27.65
C GLY A 82 16.56 -13.32 28.07
N ALA A 83 15.99 -13.05 29.26
CA ALA A 83 14.77 -13.67 29.76
C ALA A 83 13.91 -12.63 30.50
N PRO A 84 13.30 -11.68 29.77
CA PRO A 84 12.65 -10.54 30.36
C PRO A 84 11.37 -10.92 31.12
N ARG A 85 11.23 -10.41 32.33
CA ARG A 85 10.05 -10.57 33.19
C ARG A 85 9.16 -9.32 33.19
N PHE A 86 9.73 -8.16 32.98
CA PHE A 86 9.03 -6.87 33.04
C PHE A 86 9.20 -6.04 31.76
N ILE A 87 10.39 -6.02 31.14
CA ILE A 87 10.69 -5.16 30.00
C ILE A 87 11.22 -5.98 28.84
N GLU A 88 10.41 -6.20 27.85
CA GLU A 88 10.79 -6.81 26.59
C GLU A 88 11.44 -5.76 25.66
N THR A 89 12.54 -6.15 24.98
CA THR A 89 13.14 -5.34 23.90
C THR A 89 12.60 -5.78 22.55
N SER A 90 11.97 -4.88 21.83
CA SER A 90 11.69 -5.04 20.42
C SER A 90 12.84 -4.41 19.63
N ALA A 91 13.68 -5.24 19.02
CA ALA A 91 14.92 -4.80 18.37
C ALA A 91 14.65 -3.65 17.39
N ARG A 92 15.41 -2.55 17.51
CA ARG A 92 15.31 -1.31 16.72
C ARG A 92 13.98 -0.54 16.85
N ARG A 93 12.93 -1.08 17.45
CA ARG A 93 11.59 -0.47 17.53
C ARG A 93 11.30 0.20 18.87
N GLY A 94 11.70 -0.39 19.98
CA GLY A 94 11.42 0.16 21.31
C GLY A 94 11.34 -0.88 22.40
N TYR A 95 10.51 -0.64 23.40
CA TYR A 95 10.39 -1.48 24.60
C TYR A 95 8.93 -1.68 24.97
N ARG A 96 8.60 -2.81 25.59
CA ARG A 96 7.25 -3.15 26.05
C ARG A 96 7.27 -3.58 27.48
N PHE A 97 6.30 -3.14 28.29
CA PHE A 97 6.07 -3.68 29.62
C PHE A 97 5.23 -4.95 29.52
N ILE A 98 5.78 -6.08 29.97
CA ILE A 98 5.13 -7.42 29.90
C ILE A 98 4.72 -7.96 31.26
N GLY A 99 5.04 -7.28 32.36
CA GLY A 99 4.66 -7.68 33.72
C GLY A 99 3.16 -7.49 33.98
N ALA A 100 2.55 -8.39 34.74
CA ALA A 100 1.16 -8.24 35.17
C ALA A 100 0.99 -7.05 36.15
N ILE A 101 0.09 -6.12 35.84
CA ILE A 101 -0.27 -5.01 36.70
C ILE A 101 -1.46 -5.43 37.57
N GLU A 102 -1.33 -5.26 38.88
CA GLU A 102 -2.41 -5.54 39.84
C GLU A 102 -3.46 -4.42 39.79
N ALA A 103 -4.74 -4.78 39.66
CA ALA A 103 -5.84 -3.83 39.72
C ALA A 103 -5.94 -3.18 41.11
N PRO A 104 -6.24 -1.87 41.23
CA PRO A 104 -6.43 -1.23 42.53
C PRO A 104 -7.60 -1.89 43.26
N PRO A 105 -7.51 -2.08 44.63
CA PRO A 105 -8.61 -2.61 45.43
C PRO A 105 -9.82 -1.68 45.30
N ARG A 106 -11.00 -2.24 45.05
CA ARG A 106 -12.27 -1.49 45.08
C ARG A 106 -12.52 -1.04 46.52
N PRO A 107 -12.96 0.19 46.74
CA PRO A 107 -13.37 0.61 48.09
C PRO A 107 -14.54 -0.23 48.57
N ASP A 108 -14.43 -0.69 49.81
CA ASP A 108 -15.42 -1.51 50.54
C ASP A 108 -16.79 -0.85 50.50
N GLN A 109 -17.78 -1.56 49.98
CA GLN A 109 -19.19 -1.24 50.24
C GLN A 109 -19.63 -1.91 51.53
N PRO A 110 -20.36 -1.20 52.44
CA PRO A 110 -20.87 -1.79 53.67
C PRO A 110 -21.98 -2.82 53.36
N PRO A 111 -22.14 -3.85 54.21
CA PRO A 111 -23.09 -4.93 53.96
C PRO A 111 -24.56 -4.46 54.15
N PRO A 112 -25.50 -5.01 53.34
CA PRO A 112 -26.91 -4.63 53.45
C PRO A 112 -27.58 -5.24 54.68
N THR A 113 -28.19 -4.36 55.48
CA THR A 113 -29.06 -4.72 56.60
C THR A 113 -30.36 -5.41 56.11
N ARG A 114 -30.62 -6.60 56.66
CA ARG A 114 -31.88 -7.34 56.47
C ARG A 114 -33.03 -6.68 57.23
N ALA A 115 -34.18 -6.47 56.58
CA ALA A 115 -35.47 -6.26 57.18
C ALA A 115 -36.48 -7.33 56.71
N PRO A 116 -37.42 -7.77 57.56
CA PRO A 116 -38.21 -8.99 57.37
C PRO A 116 -39.43 -8.81 56.43
N PRO A 117 -40.07 -9.92 55.97
CA PRO A 117 -41.00 -9.90 54.88
C PRO A 117 -42.44 -9.55 55.28
N ARG A 118 -43.12 -8.76 54.45
CA ARG A 118 -44.61 -8.69 54.45
C ARG A 118 -45.12 -9.27 53.16
N LEU A 119 -45.89 -10.36 53.29
CA LEU A 119 -46.69 -10.94 52.23
C LEU A 119 -47.81 -9.99 51.79
N GLN A 120 -47.96 -9.75 50.50
CA GLN A 120 -49.22 -9.44 49.88
C GLN A 120 -49.38 -10.18 48.57
N LYS A 121 -50.52 -10.91 48.47
CA LYS A 121 -50.99 -11.67 47.35
C LYS A 121 -51.52 -10.72 46.25
N GLY A 122 -51.11 -10.91 45.05
CA GLY A 122 -51.71 -10.26 43.89
C GLY A 122 -50.78 -10.23 42.70
N LEU A 123 -51.21 -10.83 41.58
CA LEU A 123 -50.66 -10.79 40.23
C LEU A 123 -49.70 -11.91 39.81
N VAL A 124 -50.29 -13.05 39.53
CA VAL A 124 -49.66 -14.17 38.80
C VAL A 124 -49.59 -13.89 37.26
N ALA A 125 -50.15 -12.80 36.75
CA ALA A 125 -50.18 -12.52 35.29
C ALA A 125 -49.00 -11.65 34.81
N GLY A 126 -48.18 -11.02 35.71
CA GLY A 126 -47.03 -10.19 35.31
C GLY A 126 -45.72 -10.94 35.25
N ALA A 127 -45.59 -12.11 35.89
CA ALA A 127 -44.29 -12.81 36.01
C ALA A 127 -43.88 -13.52 34.73
N CYS A 128 -44.79 -13.98 33.89
CA CYS A 128 -44.43 -14.64 32.62
C CYS A 128 -43.88 -13.66 31.55
N GLY A 129 -44.38 -12.41 31.53
CA GLY A 129 -43.88 -11.39 30.60
C GLY A 129 -42.43 -10.90 30.95
N VAL A 130 -42.17 -10.73 32.25
CA VAL A 130 -40.83 -10.29 32.72
C VAL A 130 -39.78 -11.39 32.60
N ILE A 131 -40.18 -12.65 32.78
CA ILE A 131 -39.27 -13.79 32.59
C ILE A 131 -38.96 -13.99 31.07
N LEU A 132 -39.94 -13.75 30.17
CA LEU A 132 -39.73 -13.82 28.74
C LEU A 132 -38.82 -12.67 28.25
N VAL A 133 -39.00 -11.44 28.72
CA VAL A 133 -38.16 -10.30 28.41
C VAL A 133 -36.75 -10.46 29.02
N LEU A 134 -36.62 -10.99 30.24
CA LEU A 134 -35.34 -11.32 30.86
C LEU A 134 -34.64 -12.50 30.15
N ALA A 135 -35.38 -13.49 29.67
CA ALA A 135 -34.83 -14.61 28.92
C ALA A 135 -34.34 -14.14 27.53
N ILE A 136 -35.08 -13.22 26.87
CA ILE A 136 -34.62 -12.59 25.59
C ILE A 136 -33.40 -11.69 25.84
N ALA A 137 -33.39 -10.86 26.88
CA ALA A 137 -32.26 -9.99 27.22
C ALA A 137 -31.01 -10.77 27.73
N VAL A 138 -31.19 -11.93 28.35
CA VAL A 138 -30.10 -12.83 28.75
C VAL A 138 -29.66 -13.69 27.55
N GLY A 139 -30.59 -14.07 26.70
CA GLY A 139 -30.31 -14.75 25.44
C GLY A 139 -29.50 -13.87 24.48
N ASP A 140 -29.89 -12.61 24.31
CA ASP A 140 -29.13 -11.64 23.50
C ASP A 140 -27.74 -11.36 24.10
N ARG A 141 -27.60 -11.28 25.43
CA ARG A 141 -26.30 -11.12 26.08
C ARG A 141 -25.42 -12.39 26.00
N TRP A 142 -26.01 -13.57 25.84
CA TRP A 142 -25.25 -14.82 25.64
C TRP A 142 -24.86 -15.01 24.17
N LEU A 143 -25.69 -14.55 23.21
CA LEU A 143 -25.38 -14.54 21.79
C LEU A 143 -24.39 -13.41 21.41
N LEU A 144 -24.35 -12.32 22.20
CA LEU A 144 -23.46 -11.17 22.06
C LEU A 144 -22.21 -11.22 22.95
N LYS A 145 -21.88 -12.37 23.59
CA LYS A 145 -20.55 -12.51 24.16
C LYS A 145 -19.55 -12.38 23.00
N PRO A 146 -18.67 -11.35 22.98
CA PRO A 146 -17.55 -11.34 22.04
C PRO A 146 -16.83 -12.67 22.26
N ARG A 147 -16.71 -13.46 21.20
CA ARG A 147 -15.81 -14.62 21.19
C ARG A 147 -14.50 -14.10 21.79
N PRO A 148 -13.89 -14.82 22.76
CA PRO A 148 -12.56 -14.45 23.22
C PRO A 148 -11.71 -14.36 21.96
N ALA A 149 -11.09 -13.21 21.72
CA ALA A 149 -10.18 -13.00 20.63
C ALA A 149 -9.23 -14.20 20.66
N THR A 150 -9.35 -15.07 19.67
CA THR A 150 -8.40 -16.18 19.50
C THR A 150 -7.06 -15.47 19.42
N LYS A 151 -6.17 -15.74 20.37
CA LYS A 151 -4.80 -15.19 20.33
C LYS A 151 -4.30 -15.49 18.93
N ALA A 152 -4.10 -14.45 18.14
CA ALA A 152 -3.55 -14.58 16.79
C ALA A 152 -2.25 -15.34 16.94
N VAL A 153 -2.20 -16.55 16.42
CA VAL A 153 -0.96 -17.32 16.35
C VAL A 153 -0.09 -16.53 15.37
N PRO A 154 1.09 -16.06 15.81
CA PRO A 154 1.96 -15.33 14.89
C PRO A 154 2.28 -16.25 13.71
N LEU A 155 1.96 -15.79 12.51
CA LEU A 155 2.32 -16.47 11.29
C LEU A 155 3.84 -16.33 11.10
N ASN A 156 4.52 -17.43 10.83
CA ASN A 156 5.96 -17.43 10.55
C ASN A 156 6.18 -17.69 9.05
N PRO A 157 6.12 -16.66 8.20
CA PRO A 157 6.38 -16.81 6.79
C PRO A 157 7.84 -17.12 6.53
N VAL A 158 8.09 -18.00 5.55
CA VAL A 158 9.44 -18.33 5.06
C VAL A 158 9.50 -18.02 3.56
N PRO A 159 10.57 -17.40 3.05
CA PRO A 159 10.76 -17.26 1.62
C PRO A 159 10.80 -18.64 0.94
N LEU A 160 9.87 -18.86 0.01
CA LEU A 160 9.89 -20.07 -0.83
C LEU A 160 10.81 -19.86 -2.02
N THR A 161 10.86 -18.62 -2.52
CA THR A 161 11.70 -18.18 -3.62
C THR A 161 12.52 -16.97 -3.19
N ALA A 162 13.59 -16.67 -3.90
CA ALA A 162 14.44 -15.49 -3.68
C ALA A 162 15.28 -15.16 -4.93
N ALA A 163 14.76 -15.49 -6.12
CA ALA A 163 15.47 -15.19 -7.36
C ALA A 163 15.35 -13.68 -7.69
N PRO A 164 16.39 -13.08 -8.27
CA PRO A 164 16.33 -11.66 -8.64
C PRO A 164 15.24 -11.40 -9.70
N GLY A 165 14.36 -10.43 -9.45
CA GLY A 165 13.26 -10.06 -10.34
C GLY A 165 11.91 -10.17 -9.66
N TRP A 166 10.87 -10.35 -10.46
CA TRP A 166 9.49 -10.38 -10.01
C TRP A 166 8.91 -11.78 -10.11
N GLU A 167 8.59 -12.35 -8.97
CA GLU A 167 7.96 -13.65 -8.80
C GLU A 167 6.52 -13.42 -8.34
N THR A 168 5.56 -13.51 -9.27
CA THR A 168 4.20 -12.99 -9.10
C THR A 168 3.12 -14.06 -9.30
N TYR A 169 1.91 -13.78 -8.80
CA TYR A 169 0.70 -14.60 -8.96
C TYR A 169 0.87 -16.05 -8.49
N PRO A 170 1.27 -16.30 -7.25
CA PRO A 170 1.46 -17.65 -6.78
C PRO A 170 0.15 -18.43 -6.73
N SER A 171 0.18 -19.69 -7.15
CA SER A 171 -0.94 -20.62 -7.11
C SER A 171 -0.47 -21.96 -6.56
N LEU A 172 -1.14 -22.48 -5.53
CA LEU A 172 -0.81 -23.76 -4.91
C LEU A 172 -1.47 -24.91 -5.65
N SER A 173 -0.74 -26.03 -5.77
CA SER A 173 -1.33 -27.30 -6.17
C SER A 173 -2.43 -27.72 -5.17
N PRO A 174 -3.46 -28.48 -5.59
CA PRO A 174 -4.57 -28.85 -4.70
C PRO A 174 -4.13 -29.60 -3.42
N ASP A 175 -3.01 -30.31 -3.47
CA ASP A 175 -2.41 -31.01 -2.33
C ASP A 175 -1.51 -30.11 -1.46
N GLY A 176 -1.25 -28.89 -1.94
CA GLY A 176 -0.42 -27.90 -1.27
C GLY A 176 1.08 -28.19 -1.28
N ASN A 177 1.58 -29.10 -2.12
CA ASN A 177 2.99 -29.49 -2.14
C ASN A 177 3.82 -28.77 -3.21
N GLN A 178 3.18 -28.07 -4.15
CA GLN A 178 3.84 -27.33 -5.21
C GLN A 178 3.21 -25.93 -5.34
N VAL A 179 4.01 -24.96 -5.78
CA VAL A 179 3.54 -23.63 -6.17
C VAL A 179 3.91 -23.37 -7.63
N ALA A 180 2.95 -22.89 -8.40
CA ALA A 180 3.16 -22.29 -9.71
C ALA A 180 3.18 -20.76 -9.54
N TYR A 181 4.05 -20.08 -10.25
CA TYR A 181 4.16 -18.63 -10.24
C TYR A 181 4.74 -18.12 -11.56
N SER A 182 4.51 -16.86 -11.85
CA SER A 182 5.17 -16.16 -12.97
C SER A 182 6.49 -15.60 -12.48
N TRP A 183 7.55 -15.76 -13.26
CA TRP A 183 8.82 -15.12 -12.95
C TRP A 183 9.37 -14.37 -14.15
N ARG A 184 9.73 -13.10 -13.90
CA ARG A 184 10.47 -12.24 -14.80
C ARG A 184 11.76 -11.83 -14.12
N GLY A 185 12.90 -12.29 -14.62
CA GLY A 185 14.21 -11.86 -14.13
C GLY A 185 14.42 -10.37 -14.39
N ARG A 186 15.29 -9.72 -13.61
CA ARG A 186 15.54 -8.26 -13.71
C ARG A 186 15.94 -7.76 -15.08
N ARG A 187 16.47 -8.62 -15.95
CA ARG A 187 16.92 -8.29 -17.30
C ARG A 187 16.04 -8.91 -18.39
N ASP A 188 15.01 -9.62 -18.01
CA ASP A 188 14.15 -10.30 -18.95
C ASP A 188 13.01 -9.39 -19.39
N ALA A 189 12.75 -9.39 -20.71
CA ALA A 189 11.67 -8.58 -21.27
C ALA A 189 10.28 -9.20 -21.03
N VAL A 190 10.22 -10.51 -20.74
CA VAL A 190 8.99 -11.30 -20.62
C VAL A 190 9.03 -12.19 -19.37
N SER A 191 7.86 -12.52 -18.86
CA SER A 191 7.68 -13.46 -17.75
C SER A 191 7.35 -14.86 -18.30
N HIS A 192 7.71 -15.89 -17.50
CA HIS A 192 7.38 -17.28 -17.80
C HIS A 192 6.82 -17.98 -16.57
N ILE A 193 6.08 -19.08 -16.78
CA ILE A 193 5.53 -19.87 -15.70
C ILE A 193 6.57 -20.86 -15.18
N TYR A 194 6.74 -20.87 -13.87
CA TYR A 194 7.59 -21.79 -13.13
C TYR A 194 6.79 -22.59 -12.11
N VAL A 195 7.26 -23.78 -11.81
CA VAL A 195 6.74 -24.63 -10.72
C VAL A 195 7.86 -24.98 -9.77
N LYS A 196 7.61 -24.89 -8.48
CA LYS A 196 8.55 -25.27 -7.41
C LYS A 196 7.87 -26.17 -6.38
N LEU A 197 8.58 -27.20 -5.94
CA LEU A 197 8.19 -27.99 -4.75
C LEU A 197 8.35 -27.11 -3.50
N ILE A 198 7.39 -27.21 -2.57
CA ILE A 198 7.51 -26.57 -1.27
C ILE A 198 8.51 -27.38 -0.44
N GLY A 199 9.55 -26.69 0.02
CA GLY A 199 10.72 -27.30 0.65
C GLY A 199 11.97 -27.17 -0.22
N GLU A 200 12.69 -28.25 -0.41
CA GLU A 200 13.93 -28.24 -1.20
C GLU A 200 13.68 -28.40 -2.70
N GLY A 201 14.64 -27.98 -3.48
CA GLY A 201 14.66 -28.12 -4.94
C GLY A 201 14.65 -26.78 -5.71
N LYS A 202 15.11 -26.85 -6.95
CA LYS A 202 15.11 -25.69 -7.86
C LYS A 202 13.76 -25.56 -8.56
N PRO A 203 13.32 -24.35 -8.89
CA PRO A 203 12.17 -24.16 -9.76
C PRO A 203 12.38 -24.80 -11.14
N VAL A 204 11.29 -25.32 -11.70
CA VAL A 204 11.23 -25.86 -13.05
C VAL A 204 10.47 -24.88 -13.93
N GLN A 205 11.09 -24.42 -14.99
CA GLN A 205 10.44 -23.58 -16.00
C GLN A 205 9.50 -24.43 -16.86
N LEU A 206 8.23 -24.04 -16.92
CA LEU A 206 7.23 -24.74 -17.74
C LEU A 206 7.02 -24.10 -19.11
N THR A 207 7.06 -22.78 -19.21
CA THR A 207 6.84 -22.05 -20.47
C THR A 207 8.09 -21.29 -20.88
N SER A 208 8.23 -21.02 -22.17
CA SER A 208 9.38 -20.32 -22.75
C SER A 208 9.01 -19.63 -24.06
N GLY A 209 9.90 -18.78 -24.58
CA GLY A 209 9.71 -18.10 -25.86
C GLY A 209 9.56 -16.58 -25.72
N PRO A 210 9.05 -15.89 -26.77
CA PRO A 210 9.01 -14.42 -26.81
C PRO A 210 7.74 -13.82 -26.18
N SER A 211 6.81 -14.65 -25.69
CA SER A 211 5.57 -14.22 -25.06
C SER A 211 5.74 -14.03 -23.56
N SER A 212 4.99 -13.10 -22.99
CA SER A 212 4.86 -12.95 -21.54
C SER A 212 3.73 -13.85 -21.05
N ASP A 213 4.03 -14.72 -20.11
CA ASP A 213 3.10 -15.67 -19.48
C ASP A 213 2.92 -15.31 -18.01
N SER A 214 1.66 -15.25 -17.57
CA SER A 214 1.31 -14.77 -16.23
C SER A 214 0.12 -15.52 -15.62
N SER A 215 -0.15 -15.27 -14.35
CA SER A 215 -1.36 -15.70 -13.65
C SER A 215 -1.63 -17.23 -13.71
N PRO A 216 -0.66 -18.07 -13.32
CA PRO A 216 -0.86 -19.51 -13.34
C PRO A 216 -1.92 -19.96 -12.34
N ALA A 217 -2.77 -20.90 -12.74
CA ALA A 217 -3.80 -21.52 -11.90
C ALA A 217 -3.80 -23.02 -12.05
N TRP A 218 -3.67 -23.74 -10.93
CA TRP A 218 -3.76 -25.19 -10.90
C TRP A 218 -5.19 -25.68 -11.12
N SER A 219 -5.36 -26.70 -11.97
CA SER A 219 -6.64 -27.41 -12.07
C SER A 219 -6.96 -28.14 -10.75
N PRO A 220 -8.25 -28.32 -10.42
CA PRO A 220 -8.67 -28.98 -9.17
C PRO A 220 -8.15 -30.42 -9.00
N ASP A 221 -7.86 -31.10 -10.10
CA ASP A 221 -7.28 -32.43 -10.11
C ASP A 221 -5.72 -32.44 -10.04
N GLY A 222 -5.12 -31.27 -10.11
CA GLY A 222 -3.66 -31.09 -10.03
C GLY A 222 -2.88 -31.49 -11.28
N ARG A 223 -3.55 -31.75 -12.41
CA ARG A 223 -2.90 -32.26 -13.63
C ARG A 223 -2.50 -31.17 -14.60
N MET A 224 -3.21 -30.04 -14.59
CA MET A 224 -3.02 -28.96 -15.55
C MET A 224 -2.78 -27.64 -14.82
N ILE A 225 -2.08 -26.72 -15.50
CA ILE A 225 -1.95 -25.32 -15.11
C ILE A 225 -2.52 -24.50 -16.25
N ALA A 226 -3.52 -23.64 -15.95
CA ALA A 226 -3.99 -22.60 -16.87
C ALA A 226 -3.16 -21.34 -16.63
N PHE A 227 -2.95 -20.53 -17.67
CA PHE A 227 -2.23 -19.27 -17.57
C PHE A 227 -2.65 -18.29 -18.67
N LEU A 228 -2.41 -17.02 -18.45
CA LEU A 228 -2.58 -15.97 -19.44
C LEU A 228 -1.28 -15.80 -20.24
N ARG A 229 -1.40 -15.66 -21.55
CA ARG A 229 -0.28 -15.38 -22.46
C ARG A 229 -0.53 -14.11 -23.23
N ASN A 230 0.44 -13.20 -23.21
CA ASN A 230 0.47 -12.03 -24.05
C ASN A 230 1.60 -12.13 -25.06
N LEU A 231 1.23 -11.98 -26.32
CA LEU A 231 2.18 -11.89 -27.44
C LEU A 231 1.83 -10.66 -28.28
N ASN A 232 2.66 -9.63 -28.21
CA ASN A 232 2.52 -8.38 -28.98
C ASN A 232 1.11 -7.73 -28.81
N GLY A 233 0.60 -7.68 -27.56
CA GLY A 233 -0.72 -7.09 -27.27
C GLY A 233 -1.91 -8.01 -27.56
N THR A 234 -1.68 -9.21 -28.05
CA THR A 234 -2.72 -10.23 -28.22
C THR A 234 -2.70 -11.17 -27.04
N THR A 235 -3.81 -11.24 -26.29
CA THR A 235 -3.91 -12.07 -25.10
C THR A 235 -4.71 -13.36 -25.36
N GLY A 236 -4.39 -14.40 -24.60
CA GLY A 236 -5.08 -15.69 -24.69
C GLY A 236 -4.92 -16.51 -23.42
N ILE A 237 -5.86 -17.44 -23.21
CA ILE A 237 -5.81 -18.44 -22.15
C ILE A 237 -5.21 -19.71 -22.71
N TYR A 238 -4.21 -20.25 -22.01
CA TYR A 238 -3.53 -21.49 -22.35
C TYR A 238 -3.56 -22.45 -21.17
N THR A 239 -3.40 -23.73 -21.47
CA THR A 239 -3.20 -24.78 -20.45
C THR A 239 -1.96 -25.59 -20.80
N ILE A 240 -1.23 -26.03 -19.76
CA ILE A 240 -0.06 -26.90 -19.87
C ILE A 240 -0.15 -28.01 -18.81
N PRO A 241 0.31 -29.26 -19.08
CA PRO A 241 0.43 -30.26 -18.04
C PRO A 241 1.35 -29.79 -16.90
N ALA A 242 0.99 -30.05 -15.65
CA ALA A 242 1.73 -29.59 -14.47
C ALA A 242 3.19 -30.13 -14.40
N LEU A 243 3.47 -31.23 -15.06
CA LEU A 243 4.81 -31.82 -15.19
C LEU A 243 5.56 -31.38 -16.46
N GLY A 244 5.04 -30.39 -17.18
CA GLY A 244 5.54 -29.96 -18.47
C GLY A 244 4.98 -30.80 -19.63
N GLY A 245 5.09 -30.28 -20.84
CA GLY A 245 4.60 -30.93 -22.06
C GLY A 245 4.02 -29.95 -23.05
N ALA A 246 3.15 -30.42 -23.95
CA ALA A 246 2.55 -29.59 -24.97
C ALA A 246 1.51 -28.64 -24.40
N GLU A 247 1.65 -27.35 -24.73
CA GLU A 247 0.68 -26.31 -24.39
C GLU A 247 -0.54 -26.42 -25.31
N ARG A 248 -1.71 -26.09 -24.75
CA ARG A 248 -2.96 -25.99 -25.51
C ARG A 248 -3.61 -24.62 -25.34
N LYS A 249 -3.84 -23.93 -26.44
CA LYS A 249 -4.64 -22.71 -26.44
C LYS A 249 -6.12 -23.06 -26.18
N VAL A 250 -6.71 -22.44 -25.17
CA VAL A 250 -8.15 -22.57 -24.86
C VAL A 250 -8.94 -21.56 -25.68
N THR A 251 -8.55 -20.29 -25.59
CA THR A 251 -9.24 -19.20 -26.30
C THR A 251 -8.33 -17.98 -26.44
N GLN A 252 -8.79 -16.99 -27.20
CA GLN A 252 -8.17 -15.69 -27.37
C GLN A 252 -9.17 -14.59 -27.03
N GLY A 253 -8.72 -13.49 -26.41
CA GLY A 253 -9.59 -12.38 -26.00
C GLY A 253 -8.76 -11.20 -25.48
N GLN A 254 -9.43 -10.26 -24.83
CA GLN A 254 -8.82 -9.11 -24.15
C GLN A 254 -8.88 -9.40 -22.64
N PHE A 255 -7.92 -10.20 -22.15
CA PHE A 255 -7.91 -10.73 -20.78
C PHE A 255 -7.00 -9.97 -19.81
N THR A 256 -6.36 -8.93 -20.25
CA THR A 256 -5.48 -8.10 -19.40
C THR A 256 -6.01 -6.68 -19.36
N TYR A 257 -5.97 -6.09 -18.18
CA TYR A 257 -6.19 -4.68 -18.01
C TYR A 257 -4.84 -3.96 -18.13
N TYR A 258 -4.68 -3.18 -19.18
CA TYR A 258 -3.52 -2.31 -19.34
C TYR A 258 -3.85 -0.95 -18.73
N VAL A 259 -3.28 -0.62 -17.57
CA VAL A 259 -3.21 0.76 -17.11
C VAL A 259 -2.04 1.41 -17.87
N GLU A 260 -2.37 1.89 -19.06
CA GLU A 260 -1.42 2.62 -19.90
C GLU A 260 -0.81 3.76 -19.07
N GLY A 261 0.50 3.77 -18.87
CA GLY A 261 1.23 4.82 -18.13
C GLY A 261 1.45 4.57 -16.65
N SER A 262 1.05 3.43 -16.09
CA SER A 262 1.62 2.97 -14.83
C SER A 262 3.03 2.41 -15.05
N ASN A 263 3.97 2.67 -14.14
CA ASN A 263 5.27 1.99 -14.14
C ASN A 263 5.13 0.48 -13.88
N GLU A 264 3.96 0.04 -13.46
CA GLU A 264 3.62 -1.34 -13.14
C GLU A 264 3.31 -2.18 -14.37
N GLY A 265 3.20 -1.56 -15.56
CA GLY A 265 2.92 -2.29 -16.80
C GLY A 265 1.49 -2.82 -16.87
N MET A 266 1.30 -3.96 -17.50
CA MET A 266 0.02 -4.64 -17.57
C MET A 266 -0.35 -5.19 -16.18
N ILE A 267 -1.50 -4.79 -15.66
CA ILE A 267 -2.13 -5.50 -14.56
C ILE A 267 -2.73 -6.77 -15.17
N ASP A 268 -2.06 -7.88 -14.96
CA ASP A 268 -2.56 -9.19 -15.37
C ASP A 268 -3.69 -9.59 -14.44
N ASP A 269 -4.83 -9.90 -15.03
CA ASP A 269 -5.95 -10.46 -14.31
C ASP A 269 -5.67 -11.91 -13.87
N ARG A 270 -6.28 -12.31 -12.76
CA ARG A 270 -6.21 -13.70 -12.32
C ARG A 270 -7.14 -14.58 -13.16
N VAL A 271 -6.64 -15.72 -13.62
CA VAL A 271 -7.46 -16.81 -14.13
C VAL A 271 -7.70 -17.84 -13.02
N THR A 272 -8.91 -18.37 -12.90
CA THR A 272 -9.24 -19.39 -11.90
C THR A 272 -10.09 -20.51 -12.50
N TRP A 273 -9.86 -21.75 -12.04
CA TRP A 273 -10.65 -22.91 -12.42
C TRP A 273 -11.96 -22.99 -11.64
N SER A 274 -13.02 -23.44 -12.31
CA SER A 274 -14.21 -23.94 -11.61
C SER A 274 -13.84 -25.21 -10.80
N PRO A 275 -14.50 -25.46 -9.65
CA PRO A 275 -14.20 -26.63 -8.82
C PRO A 275 -14.36 -27.99 -9.52
N ASP A 276 -15.17 -28.08 -10.58
CA ASP A 276 -15.33 -29.28 -11.41
C ASP A 276 -14.30 -29.38 -12.55
N GLY A 277 -13.42 -28.41 -12.71
CA GLY A 277 -12.36 -28.39 -13.72
C GLY A 277 -12.82 -28.19 -15.16
N ARG A 278 -14.09 -27.81 -15.39
CA ARG A 278 -14.66 -27.69 -16.74
C ARG A 278 -14.56 -26.27 -17.31
N PHE A 279 -14.44 -25.29 -16.45
CA PHE A 279 -14.45 -23.87 -16.84
C PHE A 279 -13.30 -23.10 -16.19
N LEU A 280 -12.98 -21.97 -16.80
CA LEU A 280 -12.08 -20.93 -16.29
C LEU A 280 -12.86 -19.63 -16.15
N ALA A 281 -12.74 -18.93 -15.02
CA ALA A 281 -13.24 -17.58 -14.87
C ALA A 281 -12.07 -16.59 -15.01
N VAL A 282 -12.33 -15.47 -15.68
CA VAL A 282 -11.34 -14.44 -15.99
C VAL A 282 -12.06 -13.11 -16.22
N SER A 283 -11.38 -12.00 -16.03
CA SER A 283 -11.83 -10.69 -16.48
C SER A 283 -11.60 -10.54 -17.98
N GLU A 284 -12.59 -10.04 -18.68
CA GLU A 284 -12.55 -9.87 -20.13
C GLU A 284 -13.19 -8.53 -20.54
N ARG A 285 -12.53 -7.83 -21.43
CA ARG A 285 -13.02 -6.63 -22.08
C ARG A 285 -13.60 -6.98 -23.46
N GLN A 286 -14.83 -6.58 -23.73
CA GLN A 286 -15.51 -6.89 -25.00
C GLN A 286 -15.01 -5.98 -26.15
N ALA A 287 -14.70 -4.72 -25.87
CA ALA A 287 -14.12 -3.76 -26.80
C ALA A 287 -13.13 -2.85 -26.09
N GLN A 288 -12.25 -2.18 -26.85
CA GLN A 288 -11.19 -1.34 -26.29
C GLN A 288 -11.66 -0.20 -25.34
N LYS A 289 -12.94 0.19 -25.45
CA LYS A 289 -13.55 1.27 -24.63
C LYS A 289 -14.52 0.75 -23.55
N ASP A 290 -14.73 -0.56 -23.51
CA ASP A 290 -15.67 -1.14 -22.54
C ASP A 290 -14.97 -1.40 -21.20
N SER A 291 -15.75 -1.33 -20.14
CA SER A 291 -15.32 -1.82 -18.81
C SER A 291 -15.12 -3.34 -18.87
N SER A 292 -14.17 -3.85 -18.09
CA SER A 292 -13.97 -5.30 -17.98
C SER A 292 -15.08 -5.94 -17.15
N SER A 293 -15.59 -7.08 -17.63
CA SER A 293 -16.58 -7.92 -16.96
C SER A 293 -16.02 -9.34 -16.78
N LEU A 294 -16.52 -10.07 -15.82
CA LEU A 294 -16.13 -11.47 -15.62
C LEU A 294 -16.80 -12.37 -16.65
N SER A 295 -16.00 -13.23 -17.27
CA SER A 295 -16.42 -14.25 -18.22
C SER A 295 -16.06 -15.65 -17.72
N LEU A 296 -16.93 -16.60 -17.93
CA LEU A 296 -16.70 -18.02 -17.74
C LEU A 296 -16.39 -18.66 -19.08
N ILE A 297 -15.24 -19.31 -19.21
CA ILE A 297 -14.73 -19.88 -20.44
C ILE A 297 -14.73 -21.41 -20.33
N SER A 298 -15.38 -22.11 -21.24
CA SER A 298 -15.32 -23.57 -21.35
C SER A 298 -13.91 -24.02 -21.74
N VAL A 299 -13.31 -24.89 -20.94
CA VAL A 299 -11.97 -25.43 -21.23
C VAL A 299 -12.00 -26.35 -22.46
N GLU A 300 -13.10 -27.01 -22.72
CA GLU A 300 -13.25 -27.98 -23.83
C GLU A 300 -13.26 -27.28 -25.20
N ASN A 301 -14.09 -26.24 -25.34
CA ASN A 301 -14.41 -25.64 -26.65
C ASN A 301 -14.21 -24.12 -26.71
N GLY A 302 -13.87 -23.45 -25.61
CA GLY A 302 -13.66 -22.00 -25.53
C GLY A 302 -14.94 -21.16 -25.51
N ASP A 303 -16.12 -21.78 -25.36
CA ASP A 303 -17.41 -21.06 -25.24
C ASP A 303 -17.42 -20.15 -24.03
N ARG A 304 -18.14 -19.03 -24.15
CA ARG A 304 -18.14 -17.94 -23.17
C ARG A 304 -19.53 -17.71 -22.58
N LEU A 305 -19.56 -17.48 -21.26
CA LEU A 305 -20.73 -16.98 -20.52
C LEU A 305 -20.30 -15.75 -19.71
N VAL A 306 -20.90 -14.60 -19.97
CA VAL A 306 -20.67 -13.38 -19.18
C VAL A 306 -21.32 -13.53 -17.81
N LEU A 307 -20.54 -13.36 -16.75
CA LEU A 307 -20.99 -13.52 -15.36
C LEU A 307 -21.42 -12.20 -14.71
N THR A 308 -20.75 -11.09 -15.04
CA THR A 308 -21.04 -9.79 -14.44
C THR A 308 -21.22 -8.69 -15.48
N LYS A 309 -21.87 -7.60 -15.05
CA LYS A 309 -21.97 -6.35 -15.82
C LYS A 309 -21.65 -5.19 -14.89
N PRO A 310 -20.49 -4.56 -15.02
CA PRO A 310 -20.19 -3.33 -14.27
C PRO A 310 -21.22 -2.24 -14.52
N PRO A 311 -21.54 -1.40 -13.51
CA PRO A 311 -22.62 -0.43 -13.59
C PRO A 311 -22.38 0.73 -14.57
N ASN A 312 -21.13 1.03 -14.89
CA ASN A 312 -20.73 2.11 -15.81
C ASN A 312 -19.36 1.82 -16.43
N ALA A 313 -18.92 2.66 -17.36
CA ALA A 313 -17.66 2.51 -18.09
C ALA A 313 -16.40 2.75 -17.24
N GLN A 314 -16.52 3.41 -16.08
CA GLN A 314 -15.41 3.65 -15.14
C GLN A 314 -15.27 2.54 -14.10
N THR A 315 -16.17 1.58 -14.09
CA THR A 315 -16.16 0.44 -13.16
C THR A 315 -15.72 -0.81 -13.89
N TRP A 316 -14.84 -1.61 -13.30
CA TRP A 316 -14.43 -2.89 -13.87
C TRP A 316 -14.38 -3.98 -12.81
N ASP A 317 -14.62 -5.22 -13.23
CA ASP A 317 -14.58 -6.41 -12.39
C ASP A 317 -13.34 -7.24 -12.73
N ALA A 318 -12.62 -7.71 -11.71
CA ALA A 318 -11.34 -8.41 -11.83
C ALA A 318 -11.18 -9.53 -10.78
N ASP A 319 -10.14 -10.33 -10.90
CA ASP A 319 -9.66 -11.32 -9.93
C ASP A 319 -10.71 -12.31 -9.44
N PRO A 320 -11.42 -13.01 -10.33
CA PRO A 320 -12.44 -13.96 -9.92
C PRO A 320 -11.83 -15.19 -9.20
N VAL A 321 -12.47 -15.63 -8.11
CA VAL A 321 -12.09 -16.85 -7.38
C VAL A 321 -13.34 -17.62 -6.94
N PHE A 322 -13.47 -18.85 -7.39
CA PHE A 322 -14.59 -19.71 -6.95
C PHE A 322 -14.48 -20.12 -5.50
N SER A 323 -15.60 -20.15 -4.77
CA SER A 323 -15.67 -20.85 -3.49
C SER A 323 -15.41 -22.35 -3.70
N PRO A 324 -14.85 -23.07 -2.70
CA PRO A 324 -14.55 -24.49 -2.84
C PRO A 324 -15.74 -25.37 -3.23
N ASP A 325 -16.95 -24.96 -2.87
CA ASP A 325 -18.21 -25.65 -3.23
C ASP A 325 -18.83 -25.17 -4.56
N GLY A 326 -18.23 -24.17 -5.21
CA GLY A 326 -18.66 -23.61 -6.48
C GLY A 326 -19.96 -22.82 -6.45
N ARG A 327 -20.50 -22.48 -5.27
CA ARG A 327 -21.76 -21.74 -5.13
C ARG A 327 -21.59 -20.23 -5.13
N LEU A 328 -20.38 -19.75 -4.90
CA LEU A 328 -20.03 -18.34 -4.86
C LEU A 328 -18.86 -18.06 -5.78
N LEU A 329 -18.88 -16.89 -6.41
CA LEU A 329 -17.71 -16.28 -7.04
C LEU A 329 -17.34 -15.03 -6.25
N LEU A 330 -16.12 -15.01 -5.73
CA LEU A 330 -15.48 -13.85 -5.14
C LEU A 330 -14.76 -13.08 -6.24
N PHE A 331 -14.79 -11.75 -6.21
CA PHE A 331 -14.09 -10.92 -7.19
C PHE A 331 -13.89 -9.51 -6.67
N THR A 332 -12.96 -8.78 -7.27
CA THR A 332 -12.75 -7.35 -7.02
C THR A 332 -13.59 -6.53 -8.01
N ARG A 333 -14.22 -5.47 -7.54
CA ARG A 333 -14.84 -4.44 -8.37
C ARG A 333 -14.19 -3.11 -8.08
N HIS A 334 -13.61 -2.52 -9.10
CA HIS A 334 -12.95 -1.22 -9.02
C HIS A 334 -13.88 -0.13 -9.57
N THR A 335 -13.94 0.98 -8.86
CA THR A 335 -14.72 2.19 -9.23
C THR A 335 -13.83 3.38 -9.55
N GLY A 336 -12.52 3.18 -9.54
CA GLY A 336 -11.46 4.13 -9.81
C GLY A 336 -10.10 3.46 -9.58
N ALA A 337 -9.00 4.13 -9.89
CA ALA A 337 -7.66 3.56 -9.84
C ALA A 337 -7.28 2.98 -8.46
N TYR A 338 -7.86 3.51 -7.37
CA TYR A 338 -7.56 3.10 -6.00
C TYR A 338 -8.83 2.99 -5.14
N GLN A 339 -9.98 2.80 -5.77
CA GLN A 339 -11.26 2.67 -5.10
C GLN A 339 -11.99 1.44 -5.60
N GLY A 340 -12.55 0.68 -4.69
CA GLY A 340 -13.26 -0.52 -5.06
C GLY A 340 -13.73 -1.32 -3.85
N GLY A 341 -13.78 -2.62 -4.02
CA GLY A 341 -14.12 -3.55 -2.96
C GLY A 341 -14.19 -4.98 -3.43
N LEU A 342 -14.35 -5.83 -2.45
CA LEU A 342 -14.49 -7.26 -2.61
C LEU A 342 -15.96 -7.63 -2.68
N TYR A 343 -16.37 -8.36 -3.70
CA TYR A 343 -17.76 -8.70 -3.97
C TYR A 343 -17.97 -10.20 -4.05
N LEU A 344 -19.18 -10.62 -3.72
CA LEU A 344 -19.66 -12.00 -3.82
C LEU A 344 -20.82 -12.09 -4.82
N LEU A 345 -20.76 -13.04 -5.73
CA LEU A 345 -21.81 -13.37 -6.68
C LEU A 345 -22.29 -14.80 -6.43
N ASP A 346 -23.59 -14.96 -6.19
CA ASP A 346 -24.22 -16.27 -5.99
C ASP A 346 -24.38 -16.99 -7.35
N LEU A 347 -24.03 -18.27 -7.38
CA LEU A 347 -24.03 -19.11 -8.57
C LEU A 347 -24.98 -20.30 -8.43
N ALA A 348 -25.81 -20.54 -9.45
CA ALA A 348 -26.61 -21.75 -9.62
C ALA A 348 -25.84 -22.86 -10.34
N ALA A 349 -26.48 -23.98 -10.60
CA ALA A 349 -25.94 -25.09 -11.37
C ALA A 349 -25.41 -24.62 -12.74
N GLY A 350 -24.23 -25.10 -13.15
CA GLY A 350 -23.55 -24.66 -14.36
C GLY A 350 -22.96 -23.25 -14.23
N TYR A 351 -22.73 -22.78 -13.00
CA TYR A 351 -22.12 -21.51 -12.64
C TYR A 351 -22.85 -20.28 -13.20
N ARG A 352 -24.16 -20.36 -13.35
CA ARG A 352 -24.99 -19.23 -13.80
C ARG A 352 -25.25 -18.27 -12.63
N PRO A 353 -25.03 -16.94 -12.84
CA PRO A 353 -25.32 -15.96 -11.81
C PRO A 353 -26.78 -15.98 -11.34
N THR A 354 -27.00 -15.83 -10.01
CA THR A 354 -28.32 -15.70 -9.39
C THR A 354 -28.40 -14.41 -8.58
N GLY A 355 -28.93 -13.35 -9.18
CA GLY A 355 -29.01 -12.03 -8.56
C GLY A 355 -27.78 -11.15 -8.82
N ASP A 356 -27.74 -10.01 -8.15
CA ASP A 356 -26.68 -9.01 -8.28
C ASP A 356 -25.53 -9.29 -7.32
N PRO A 357 -24.30 -8.89 -7.68
CA PRO A 357 -23.16 -8.98 -6.79
C PRO A 357 -23.37 -8.16 -5.50
N ARG A 358 -23.03 -8.75 -4.37
CA ARG A 358 -23.10 -8.10 -3.05
C ARG A 358 -21.74 -7.77 -2.51
N LEU A 359 -21.60 -6.56 -1.97
CA LEU A 359 -20.35 -6.09 -1.35
C LEU A 359 -20.05 -6.90 -0.09
N LEU A 360 -18.83 -7.42 0.02
CA LEU A 360 -18.27 -8.04 1.22
C LEU A 360 -17.44 -7.06 2.01
N GLU A 361 -16.49 -6.36 1.37
CA GLU A 361 -15.56 -5.41 1.99
C GLU A 361 -15.24 -4.26 1.04
N ARG A 362 -15.00 -3.05 1.57
CA ARG A 362 -14.54 -1.89 0.80
C ARG A 362 -13.03 -1.74 0.91
N GLY A 363 -12.39 -1.28 -0.15
CA GLY A 363 -10.97 -0.97 -0.13
C GLY A 363 -10.32 -1.17 -1.50
N ASN A 364 -9.04 -0.81 -1.58
CA ASN A 364 -8.16 -1.23 -2.66
C ASN A 364 -7.71 -2.66 -2.36
N ILE A 365 -8.07 -3.61 -3.20
CA ILE A 365 -7.84 -5.04 -2.96
C ILE A 365 -6.92 -5.58 -4.05
N ASP A 366 -5.77 -6.11 -3.66
CA ASP A 366 -4.79 -6.71 -4.54
C ASP A 366 -4.69 -8.22 -4.31
N GLY A 367 -5.68 -8.90 -4.89
CA GLY A 367 -5.84 -10.34 -4.81
C GLY A 367 -6.60 -10.83 -3.56
N ALA A 368 -7.36 -11.88 -3.76
CA ALA A 368 -8.13 -12.55 -2.70
C ALA A 368 -8.19 -14.05 -2.92
N THR A 369 -8.46 -14.82 -1.87
CA THR A 369 -8.62 -16.27 -1.94
C THR A 369 -9.55 -16.77 -0.84
N TRP A 370 -10.15 -17.95 -1.05
CA TRP A 370 -10.95 -18.62 -0.04
C TRP A 370 -10.10 -19.46 0.90
N THR A 371 -10.48 -19.55 2.16
CA THR A 371 -10.01 -20.64 3.03
C THR A 371 -10.51 -21.97 2.48
N ALA A 372 -9.78 -23.07 2.75
CA ALA A 372 -10.07 -24.38 2.20
C ALA A 372 -11.50 -24.90 2.53
N ASN A 373 -12.08 -24.47 3.64
CA ASN A 373 -13.45 -24.80 4.05
C ASN A 373 -14.51 -23.82 3.49
N GLY A 374 -14.11 -22.78 2.77
CA GLY A 374 -15.01 -21.78 2.18
C GLY A 374 -15.73 -20.85 3.16
N SER A 375 -15.35 -20.85 4.45
CA SER A 375 -16.03 -20.03 5.46
C SER A 375 -15.51 -18.61 5.55
N GLU A 376 -14.27 -18.38 5.11
CA GLU A 376 -13.57 -17.10 5.21
C GLU A 376 -12.81 -16.79 3.91
N VAL A 377 -12.50 -15.53 3.75
CA VAL A 377 -11.70 -14.99 2.65
C VAL A 377 -10.43 -14.36 3.23
N ILE A 378 -9.29 -14.63 2.59
CA ILE A 378 -8.02 -13.93 2.82
C ILE A 378 -7.80 -13.02 1.62
N TYR A 379 -7.48 -11.75 1.88
CA TYR A 379 -7.25 -10.76 0.84
C TYR A 379 -6.14 -9.80 1.23
N ALA A 380 -5.50 -9.19 0.24
CA ALA A 380 -4.51 -8.14 0.43
C ALA A 380 -5.16 -6.77 0.26
N THR A 381 -4.81 -5.83 1.12
CA THR A 381 -5.28 -4.45 1.02
C THR A 381 -4.32 -3.49 1.72
N ALA A 382 -4.25 -2.26 1.21
CA ALA A 382 -3.67 -1.14 1.92
C ALA A 382 -4.79 -0.34 2.60
N GLU A 383 -4.54 0.16 3.81
CA GLU A 383 -5.49 1.05 4.51
C GLU A 383 -5.66 2.37 3.76
N GLU A 384 -4.58 2.81 3.08
CA GLU A 384 -4.53 4.04 2.29
C GLU A 384 -3.59 3.88 1.10
N PHE A 385 -3.76 4.67 0.05
CA PHE A 385 -2.83 4.73 -1.08
C PHE A 385 -1.40 5.07 -0.62
N GLY A 386 -0.41 4.30 -1.09
CA GLY A 386 1.00 4.44 -0.69
C GLY A 386 1.32 3.95 0.73
N ALA A 387 0.35 3.33 1.43
CA ALA A 387 0.62 2.52 2.60
C ALA A 387 0.98 1.09 2.17
N ASN A 388 1.77 0.42 3.00
CA ASN A 388 2.12 -0.97 2.74
C ASN A 388 0.88 -1.87 2.78
N GLU A 389 0.75 -2.72 1.79
CA GLU A 389 -0.32 -3.71 1.72
C GLU A 389 -0.10 -4.83 2.74
N HIS A 390 -1.20 -5.35 3.25
CA HIS A 390 -1.17 -6.42 4.23
C HIS A 390 -2.35 -7.36 4.08
N LEU A 391 -2.16 -8.59 4.54
CA LEU A 391 -3.19 -9.61 4.48
C LEU A 391 -4.24 -9.42 5.57
N MET A 392 -5.50 -9.51 5.15
CA MET A 392 -6.69 -9.49 5.99
C MET A 392 -7.42 -10.82 5.89
N ARG A 393 -8.18 -11.14 6.93
CA ARG A 393 -9.11 -12.28 6.98
C ARG A 393 -10.51 -11.75 7.29
N ILE A 394 -11.51 -12.19 6.53
CA ILE A 394 -12.90 -11.82 6.74
C ILE A 394 -13.81 -13.04 6.58
N PRO A 395 -14.79 -13.28 7.48
CA PRO A 395 -15.85 -14.27 7.23
C PRO A 395 -16.63 -13.92 5.97
N ALA A 396 -16.91 -14.92 5.12
CA ALA A 396 -17.59 -14.75 3.82
C ALA A 396 -19.09 -14.40 3.96
N ARG A 397 -19.41 -13.46 4.83
CA ARG A 397 -20.76 -13.01 5.15
C ARG A 397 -20.80 -11.48 5.19
N ALA A 398 -21.78 -10.89 4.53
CA ALA A 398 -21.98 -9.44 4.52
C ALA A 398 -22.07 -8.86 5.93
N GLY A 399 -21.39 -7.72 6.17
CA GLY A 399 -21.35 -7.05 7.46
C GLY A 399 -20.40 -7.66 8.50
N SER A 400 -19.57 -8.63 8.10
CA SER A 400 -18.47 -9.14 8.92
C SER A 400 -17.40 -8.07 9.08
N GLN A 401 -16.64 -8.16 10.18
CA GLN A 401 -15.47 -7.29 10.40
C GLN A 401 -14.21 -8.06 10.02
N PRO A 402 -13.28 -7.43 9.30
CA PRO A 402 -12.01 -8.05 8.96
C PRO A 402 -11.04 -8.05 10.13
N ASP A 403 -10.20 -9.07 10.20
CA ASP A 403 -9.07 -9.19 11.12
C ASP A 403 -7.76 -9.15 10.33
N ARG A 404 -6.78 -8.36 10.81
CA ARG A 404 -5.46 -8.29 10.20
C ARG A 404 -4.62 -9.52 10.55
N LEU A 405 -4.02 -10.14 9.55
CA LEU A 405 -3.02 -11.19 9.74
C LEU A 405 -1.68 -10.55 10.11
N THR A 406 -1.06 -11.07 11.19
CA THR A 406 0.21 -10.49 11.68
C THR A 406 1.38 -11.11 10.92
N VAL A 407 1.72 -10.53 9.80
CA VAL A 407 2.90 -10.83 8.95
C VAL A 407 3.70 -9.55 8.75
N THR A 408 4.99 -9.66 8.50
CA THR A 408 5.89 -8.53 8.21
C THR A 408 6.04 -8.36 6.70
N GLY A 409 6.40 -7.16 6.25
CA GLY A 409 6.58 -6.81 4.85
C GLY A 409 5.28 -6.35 4.18
N GLU A 410 5.34 -6.05 2.91
CA GLU A 410 4.21 -5.71 2.05
C GLU A 410 3.73 -6.99 1.36
N GLN A 411 2.45 -7.32 1.49
CA GLN A 411 1.91 -8.62 1.09
C GLN A 411 0.76 -8.47 0.10
N THR A 412 0.87 -9.17 -1.02
CA THR A 412 -0.13 -9.18 -2.10
C THR A 412 -0.44 -10.62 -2.55
N TRP A 413 -1.46 -10.79 -3.34
CA TRP A 413 -1.81 -12.01 -4.09
C TRP A 413 -1.80 -13.31 -3.27
N PRO A 414 -2.61 -13.43 -2.20
CA PRO A 414 -2.67 -14.65 -1.41
C PRO A 414 -3.25 -15.82 -2.20
N ALA A 415 -2.75 -17.03 -1.94
CA ALA A 415 -3.33 -18.28 -2.42
C ALA A 415 -3.27 -19.35 -1.33
N ILE A 416 -4.35 -20.14 -1.20
CA ILE A 416 -4.49 -21.18 -0.18
C ILE A 416 -4.65 -22.54 -0.85
N ALA A 417 -3.96 -23.54 -0.33
CA ALA A 417 -4.12 -24.93 -0.75
C ALA A 417 -5.47 -25.47 -0.30
N GLN A 418 -6.13 -26.24 -1.17
CA GLN A 418 -7.37 -26.97 -0.80
C GLN A 418 -7.12 -28.00 0.30
N ARG A 419 -5.91 -28.56 0.35
CA ARG A 419 -5.41 -29.52 1.35
C ARG A 419 -4.02 -29.08 1.79
N GLY A 420 -3.59 -29.48 2.99
CA GLY A 420 -2.23 -29.19 3.46
C GLY A 420 -2.09 -27.93 4.33
N ASN A 421 -3.16 -27.15 4.56
CA ASN A 421 -3.16 -25.96 5.44
C ASN A 421 -1.98 -25.02 5.17
N ARG A 422 -1.81 -24.60 3.92
CA ARG A 422 -0.76 -23.69 3.48
C ARG A 422 -1.35 -22.43 2.86
N LEU A 423 -0.74 -21.29 3.20
CA LEU A 423 -0.93 -20.01 2.55
C LEU A 423 0.38 -19.63 1.85
N VAL A 424 0.31 -19.20 0.61
CA VAL A 424 1.39 -18.48 -0.06
C VAL A 424 0.92 -17.09 -0.43
N TYR A 425 1.85 -16.16 -0.54
CA TYR A 425 1.57 -14.78 -0.96
C TYR A 425 2.85 -14.17 -1.56
N GLU A 426 2.71 -13.08 -2.25
CA GLU A 426 3.84 -12.25 -2.69
C GLU A 426 4.27 -11.32 -1.56
N GLU A 427 5.57 -11.20 -1.34
CA GLU A 427 6.18 -10.15 -0.56
C GLU A 427 6.81 -9.15 -1.52
N ASN A 428 6.26 -7.95 -1.60
CA ASN A 428 6.85 -6.86 -2.38
C ASN A 428 8.12 -6.35 -1.69
N LEU A 429 9.18 -6.22 -2.47
CA LEU A 429 10.50 -5.78 -2.01
C LEU A 429 10.86 -4.40 -2.53
N ASP A 430 9.93 -3.74 -3.24
CA ASP A 430 10.19 -2.44 -3.84
C ASP A 430 10.48 -1.41 -2.77
N ASP A 431 11.63 -0.77 -2.90
CA ASP A 431 12.10 0.30 -2.04
C ASP A 431 12.62 1.42 -2.93
N VAL A 432 11.92 2.54 -2.92
CA VAL A 432 12.23 3.71 -3.74
C VAL A 432 12.88 4.76 -2.86
N ASP A 433 14.08 5.16 -3.21
CA ASP A 433 14.83 6.21 -2.50
C ASP A 433 15.06 7.42 -3.40
N ILE A 434 15.42 8.54 -2.78
CA ILE A 434 15.93 9.70 -3.51
C ILE A 434 17.42 9.55 -3.71
N TRP A 435 17.82 9.54 -4.98
CA TRP A 435 19.20 9.48 -5.44
C TRP A 435 19.64 10.82 -5.98
N GLN A 436 20.94 11.02 -6.03
CA GLN A 436 21.56 12.20 -6.62
C GLN A 436 22.61 11.81 -7.66
N VAL A 437 22.75 12.66 -8.66
CA VAL A 437 23.83 12.57 -9.62
C VAL A 437 24.41 13.96 -9.89
N GLN A 438 25.72 14.01 -10.07
CA GLN A 438 26.46 15.20 -10.49
C GLN A 438 27.19 14.91 -11.80
N PRO A 439 27.36 15.89 -12.68
CA PRO A 439 28.08 15.67 -13.95
C PRO A 439 29.45 15.01 -13.70
N GLY A 440 29.70 13.90 -14.40
CA GLY A 440 30.96 13.15 -14.29
C GLY A 440 31.15 12.31 -13.03
N LYS A 441 30.13 12.21 -12.14
CA LYS A 441 30.15 11.35 -10.96
C LYS A 441 29.09 10.24 -11.07
N PRO A 442 29.32 9.07 -10.44
CA PRO A 442 28.28 8.04 -10.34
C PRO A 442 27.12 8.55 -9.47
N GLN A 443 25.93 7.96 -9.67
CA GLN A 443 24.79 8.19 -8.78
C GLN A 443 25.10 7.72 -7.36
N SER A 444 24.56 8.43 -6.37
CA SER A 444 24.68 8.09 -4.95
C SER A 444 23.34 8.37 -4.23
N SER A 445 23.09 7.70 -3.12
CA SER A 445 21.92 7.97 -2.29
C SER A 445 21.98 9.42 -1.77
N PHE A 446 20.82 10.07 -1.73
CA PHE A 446 20.64 11.42 -1.17
C PHE A 446 19.81 11.36 0.12
N ALA A 447 18.60 10.77 0.05
CA ALA A 447 17.77 10.50 1.21
C ALA A 447 17.21 9.09 1.05
N SER A 448 17.41 8.27 2.06
CA SER A 448 16.97 6.88 2.07
C SER A 448 16.48 6.45 3.44
N SER A 449 15.52 5.54 3.46
CA SER A 449 15.04 4.90 4.67
C SER A 449 14.67 3.43 4.36
N THR A 450 13.88 2.79 5.18
CA THR A 450 13.27 1.48 4.91
C THR A 450 11.85 1.63 4.35
N SER A 451 11.55 2.79 3.79
CA SER A 451 10.24 3.20 3.32
C SER A 451 10.40 4.02 2.05
N GLY A 452 9.39 4.07 1.19
CA GLY A 452 9.50 4.77 -0.08
C GLY A 452 9.63 6.28 0.05
N GLU A 453 10.54 6.88 -0.73
CA GLU A 453 10.73 8.31 -0.90
C GLU A 453 10.65 8.69 -2.37
N ASP A 454 9.78 9.64 -2.72
CA ASP A 454 9.67 10.09 -4.10
C ASP A 454 9.41 11.59 -4.28
N SER A 455 9.33 12.02 -5.52
CA SER A 455 8.95 13.38 -5.93
C SER A 455 9.77 14.50 -5.29
N PRO A 456 11.12 14.43 -5.27
CA PRO A 456 11.96 15.46 -4.67
C PRO A 456 11.81 16.80 -5.38
N GLN A 457 11.89 17.91 -4.62
CA GLN A 457 12.02 19.24 -5.18
C GLN A 457 12.88 20.14 -4.26
N TYR A 458 13.87 20.80 -4.83
CA TYR A 458 14.63 21.85 -4.12
C TYR A 458 13.78 23.06 -3.81
N SER A 459 14.02 23.68 -2.64
CA SER A 459 13.58 25.05 -2.39
C SER A 459 14.29 26.02 -3.34
N PRO A 460 13.70 27.19 -3.66
CA PRO A 460 14.32 28.15 -4.60
C PRO A 460 15.73 28.61 -4.20
N ASP A 461 16.06 28.62 -2.92
CA ASP A 461 17.40 28.94 -2.40
C ASP A 461 18.34 27.72 -2.31
N GLY A 462 17.86 26.52 -2.65
CA GLY A 462 18.61 25.27 -2.64
C GLY A 462 18.96 24.71 -1.26
N LYS A 463 18.50 25.34 -0.18
CA LYS A 463 18.86 24.92 1.17
C LYS A 463 18.03 23.78 1.72
N ARG A 464 16.85 23.53 1.14
CA ARG A 464 15.93 22.48 1.58
C ARG A 464 15.45 21.67 0.37
N VAL A 465 15.01 20.43 0.64
CA VAL A 465 14.36 19.56 -0.34
C VAL A 465 13.05 19.07 0.26
N ALA A 466 11.94 19.28 -0.46
CA ALA A 466 10.65 18.67 -0.15
C ALA A 466 10.51 17.36 -0.94
N PHE A 467 9.88 16.35 -0.34
CA PHE A 467 9.66 15.05 -0.94
C PHE A 467 8.46 14.34 -0.29
N SER A 468 7.98 13.28 -0.93
CA SER A 468 6.97 12.39 -0.35
C SER A 468 7.64 11.21 0.31
N SER A 469 7.15 10.74 1.47
CA SER A 469 7.62 9.51 2.11
C SER A 469 6.54 8.85 2.94
N ASN A 470 6.49 7.52 2.92
CA ASN A 470 5.58 6.71 3.74
C ASN A 470 6.22 6.19 5.04
N ARG A 471 7.38 6.74 5.45
CA ARG A 471 8.11 6.35 6.68
C ARG A 471 7.34 6.55 7.98
N SER A 472 6.26 7.33 7.97
CA SER A 472 5.34 7.50 9.10
C SER A 472 4.14 6.55 9.09
N GLY A 473 4.10 5.58 8.15
CA GLY A 473 3.02 4.60 8.00
C GLY A 473 2.08 4.90 6.82
N SER A 474 1.88 6.17 6.47
CA SER A 474 1.19 6.63 5.26
C SER A 474 2.03 7.66 4.52
N LEU A 475 1.76 7.84 3.22
CA LEU A 475 2.49 8.79 2.39
C LEU A 475 2.21 10.22 2.86
N GLN A 476 3.25 10.95 3.23
CA GLN A 476 3.19 12.32 3.74
C GLN A 476 4.26 13.18 3.09
N VAL A 477 4.08 14.50 3.16
CA VAL A 477 5.08 15.48 2.71
C VAL A 477 6.12 15.69 3.80
N TRP A 478 7.39 15.58 3.41
CA TRP A 478 8.56 15.77 4.26
C TRP A 478 9.46 16.85 3.67
N VAL A 479 10.29 17.44 4.52
CA VAL A 479 11.34 18.38 4.12
C VAL A 479 12.62 18.00 4.84
N CYS A 480 13.75 18.03 4.12
CA CYS A 480 15.08 17.86 4.67
C CYS A 480 16.00 19.03 4.26
N ASP A 481 17.20 19.07 4.81
CA ASP A 481 18.24 19.99 4.38
C ASP A 481 18.69 19.71 2.94
N GLY A 482 19.30 20.68 2.27
CA GLY A 482 19.73 20.55 0.87
C GLY A 482 20.79 19.47 0.61
N ASP A 483 21.38 18.88 1.65
CA ASP A 483 22.30 17.75 1.61
C ASP A 483 21.62 16.39 1.96
N GLY A 484 20.32 16.39 2.22
CA GLY A 484 19.52 15.20 2.58
C GLY A 484 19.42 14.97 4.09
N GLY A 485 20.08 15.77 4.93
CA GLY A 485 20.03 15.65 6.37
C GLY A 485 18.72 16.16 7.00
N ASN A 486 18.49 15.81 8.27
CA ASN A 486 17.42 16.33 9.12
C ASN A 486 16.01 16.28 8.53
N PRO A 487 15.48 15.12 8.09
CA PRO A 487 14.15 15.03 7.53
C PRO A 487 13.07 15.32 8.58
N VAL A 488 12.14 16.21 8.26
CA VAL A 488 11.02 16.63 9.10
C VAL A 488 9.71 16.42 8.36
N GLN A 489 8.75 15.77 8.98
CA GLN A 489 7.40 15.60 8.47
C GLN A 489 6.61 16.90 8.54
N LEU A 490 6.10 17.39 7.42
CA LEU A 490 5.28 18.59 7.36
C LEU A 490 3.79 18.31 7.46
N THR A 491 3.28 17.30 6.73
CA THR A 491 1.85 16.95 6.75
C THR A 491 1.58 15.82 7.75
N ARG A 492 0.42 15.92 8.42
CA ARG A 492 -0.05 14.90 9.38
C ARG A 492 -1.57 14.86 9.30
N PHE A 493 -2.07 14.24 8.25
CA PHE A 493 -3.50 13.99 8.14
C PHE A 493 -3.85 12.68 8.83
N ASP A 494 -5.02 12.63 9.48
CA ASP A 494 -5.51 11.43 10.16
C ASP A 494 -5.92 10.33 9.16
N ARG A 495 -6.26 10.74 7.92
CA ARG A 495 -6.64 9.86 6.81
C ARG A 495 -6.19 10.43 5.49
N GLY A 496 -5.86 9.53 4.57
CA GLY A 496 -5.47 9.84 3.20
C GLY A 496 -4.01 10.26 3.06
N PRO A 497 -3.34 9.76 2.02
CA PRO A 497 -1.96 10.11 1.69
C PRO A 497 -1.85 11.54 1.19
N SER A 498 -0.64 12.10 1.32
CA SER A 498 -0.25 13.40 0.77
C SER A 498 1.04 13.25 -0.01
N GLY A 499 1.10 13.82 -1.21
CA GLY A 499 2.27 13.64 -2.08
C GLY A 499 2.61 14.84 -2.95
N THR A 500 3.52 14.62 -3.88
CA THR A 500 3.95 15.55 -4.94
C THR A 500 4.18 17.01 -4.49
N PRO A 501 4.99 17.26 -3.44
CA PRO A 501 5.20 18.61 -2.92
C PRO A 501 5.88 19.51 -3.95
N ARG A 502 5.47 20.80 -4.00
CA ARG A 502 6.07 21.81 -4.87
C ARG A 502 6.21 23.15 -4.13
N TRP A 503 7.44 23.65 -4.07
CA TRP A 503 7.75 24.94 -3.49
C TRP A 503 7.19 26.11 -4.33
N SER A 504 6.65 27.12 -3.67
CA SER A 504 6.38 28.39 -4.33
C SER A 504 7.69 29.08 -4.75
N PRO A 505 7.68 29.95 -5.79
CA PRO A 505 8.89 30.64 -6.24
C PRO A 505 9.55 31.52 -5.18
N ASP A 506 8.80 32.01 -4.21
CA ASP A 506 9.30 32.79 -3.08
C ASP A 506 9.78 31.95 -1.89
N GLY A 507 9.67 30.59 -1.98
CA GLY A 507 10.09 29.64 -0.95
C GLY A 507 9.24 29.64 0.32
N ARG A 508 8.10 30.34 0.36
CA ARG A 508 7.28 30.49 1.57
C ARG A 508 6.18 29.44 1.71
N TRP A 509 5.78 28.83 0.59
CA TRP A 509 4.65 27.91 0.53
C TRP A 509 5.04 26.61 -0.16
N ILE A 510 4.35 25.54 0.19
CA ILE A 510 4.39 24.25 -0.50
C ILE A 510 2.97 23.90 -0.91
N ALA A 511 2.76 23.64 -2.20
CA ALA A 511 1.57 23.01 -2.74
C ALA A 511 1.77 21.51 -2.79
N PHE A 512 0.74 20.73 -2.53
CA PHE A 512 0.78 19.27 -2.55
C PHE A 512 -0.61 18.71 -2.83
N ASP A 513 -0.70 17.46 -3.27
CA ASP A 513 -1.96 16.75 -3.35
C ASP A 513 -2.22 15.92 -2.10
N HIS A 514 -3.49 15.77 -1.76
CA HIS A 514 -3.95 15.00 -0.61
C HIS A 514 -5.26 14.29 -0.97
N GLN A 515 -5.33 12.99 -0.65
CA GLN A 515 -6.53 12.19 -0.87
C GLN A 515 -7.55 12.43 0.24
N THR A 516 -8.76 12.77 -0.17
CA THR A 516 -9.92 12.94 0.71
C THR A 516 -10.98 11.88 0.39
N GLU A 517 -12.03 11.79 1.18
CA GLU A 517 -13.19 10.92 0.86
C GLU A 517 -13.86 11.25 -0.49
N GLN A 518 -13.62 12.45 -1.03
CA GLN A 518 -14.16 12.95 -2.31
C GLN A 518 -13.14 12.86 -3.45
N GLY A 519 -12.02 12.15 -3.29
CA GLY A 519 -10.90 12.06 -4.23
C GLY A 519 -9.73 12.97 -3.87
N TRP A 520 -8.75 13.02 -4.76
CA TRP A 520 -7.53 13.80 -4.56
C TRP A 520 -7.78 15.29 -4.76
N GLN A 521 -7.20 16.11 -3.89
CA GLN A 521 -7.37 17.56 -3.92
C GLN A 521 -6.04 18.28 -3.66
N ILE A 522 -5.88 19.46 -4.22
CA ILE A 522 -4.69 20.30 -4.00
C ILE A 522 -4.83 21.07 -2.70
N TYR A 523 -3.76 21.05 -1.92
CA TYR A 523 -3.58 21.80 -0.68
C TYR A 523 -2.37 22.70 -0.76
N VAL A 524 -2.34 23.73 0.07
CA VAL A 524 -1.22 24.66 0.23
C VAL A 524 -0.95 24.85 1.72
N MET A 525 0.31 24.80 2.12
CA MET A 525 0.74 25.08 3.49
C MET A 525 1.97 25.98 3.52
N ALA A 526 2.26 26.58 4.68
CA ALA A 526 3.50 27.30 4.86
C ALA A 526 4.69 26.33 4.84
N ALA A 527 5.80 26.75 4.26
CA ALA A 527 7.01 25.94 4.10
C ALA A 527 7.70 25.53 5.42
N ASP A 528 7.39 26.25 6.50
CA ASP A 528 7.87 25.97 7.85
C ASP A 528 6.87 25.15 8.67
N GLY A 529 5.82 24.62 8.02
CA GLY A 529 4.78 23.81 8.65
C GLY A 529 3.57 24.63 9.09
N GLY A 530 2.65 23.96 9.82
CA GLY A 530 1.42 24.55 10.30
C GLY A 530 0.18 24.02 9.58
N GLN A 531 -0.92 24.75 9.64
CA GLN A 531 -2.19 24.33 9.08
C GLN A 531 -2.17 24.38 7.54
N SER A 532 -2.54 23.29 6.89
CA SER A 532 -2.75 23.23 5.46
C SER A 532 -4.13 23.77 5.07
N ARG A 533 -4.22 24.43 3.92
CA ARG A 533 -5.44 24.98 3.34
C ARG A 533 -5.77 24.23 2.05
N ARG A 534 -6.95 23.64 1.97
CA ARG A 534 -7.47 23.04 0.73
C ARG A 534 -7.68 24.15 -0.32
N LEU A 535 -7.13 23.95 -1.51
CA LEU A 535 -7.22 24.88 -2.63
C LEU A 535 -8.32 24.48 -3.62
N THR A 536 -8.46 23.18 -3.94
CA THR A 536 -9.45 22.66 -4.89
C THR A 536 -10.61 21.97 -4.17
N GLN A 537 -11.78 22.03 -4.79
CA GLN A 537 -13.01 21.31 -4.42
C GLN A 537 -13.71 20.84 -5.69
N ASP A 538 -12.93 20.58 -6.73
CA ASP A 538 -13.42 20.24 -8.05
C ASP A 538 -13.94 18.79 -8.04
N GLU A 539 -14.85 18.48 -8.96
CA GLU A 539 -15.21 17.10 -9.24
C GLU A 539 -14.01 16.36 -9.83
N GLY A 540 -13.85 15.08 -9.51
CA GLY A 540 -12.71 14.26 -9.91
C GLY A 540 -11.45 14.53 -9.07
N ASP A 541 -10.37 13.89 -9.48
CA ASP A 541 -9.08 13.96 -8.81
C ASP A 541 -8.26 15.14 -9.29
N SER A 542 -7.91 16.05 -8.37
CA SER A 542 -6.95 17.13 -8.59
C SER A 542 -5.60 16.74 -8.03
N VAL A 543 -4.59 16.56 -8.89
CA VAL A 543 -3.27 15.99 -8.53
C VAL A 543 -2.11 16.78 -9.15
N ILE A 544 -0.92 16.56 -8.61
CA ILE A 544 0.38 16.99 -9.14
C ILE A 544 0.41 18.51 -9.38
N PRO A 545 0.43 19.32 -8.30
CA PRO A 545 0.48 20.75 -8.42
C PRO A 545 1.82 21.26 -8.94
N SER A 546 1.82 22.42 -9.60
CA SER A 546 3.00 23.24 -9.86
C SER A 546 2.66 24.73 -9.79
N TRP A 547 3.63 25.56 -9.48
CA TRP A 547 3.43 27.00 -9.38
C TRP A 547 3.76 27.72 -10.68
N SER A 548 3.02 28.81 -10.99
CA SER A 548 3.48 29.77 -11.96
C SER A 548 4.74 30.49 -11.46
N GLY A 549 5.59 30.96 -12.37
CA GLY A 549 6.86 31.62 -12.03
C GLY A 549 6.71 32.86 -11.14
N ASP A 550 5.54 33.52 -11.12
CA ASP A 550 5.23 34.65 -10.24
C ASP A 550 4.47 34.27 -8.96
N GLY A 551 4.18 32.96 -8.75
CA GLY A 551 3.47 32.46 -7.59
C GLY A 551 1.98 32.81 -7.53
N THR A 552 1.41 33.40 -8.60
CA THR A 552 -0.02 33.82 -8.62
C THR A 552 -0.96 32.66 -8.91
N TRP A 553 -0.51 31.65 -9.67
CA TRP A 553 -1.30 30.51 -10.07
C TRP A 553 -0.68 29.20 -9.60
N ILE A 554 -1.55 28.20 -9.39
CA ILE A 554 -1.17 26.80 -9.24
C ILE A 554 -1.81 26.04 -10.40
N TYR A 555 -0.97 25.40 -11.21
CA TYR A 555 -1.35 24.42 -12.22
C TYR A 555 -1.52 23.07 -11.54
N TYR A 556 -2.46 22.25 -12.01
CA TYR A 556 -2.70 20.90 -11.54
C TYR A 556 -3.40 20.07 -12.58
N SER A 557 -3.31 18.76 -12.50
CA SER A 557 -4.09 17.84 -13.33
C SER A 557 -5.43 17.57 -12.69
N ASN A 558 -6.49 17.52 -13.49
CA ASN A 558 -7.81 17.12 -13.02
C ASN A 558 -8.50 16.24 -14.08
N ASN A 559 -9.17 15.19 -13.64
CA ASN A 559 -9.90 14.24 -14.49
C ASN A 559 -11.42 14.45 -14.47
N GLN A 560 -11.87 15.66 -14.27
CA GLN A 560 -13.28 16.08 -14.37
C GLN A 560 -13.83 15.81 -15.78
N GLY A 561 -13.91 14.57 -16.16
CA GLY A 561 -14.26 14.12 -17.50
C GLY A 561 -13.67 12.76 -17.77
N GLU A 562 -13.47 12.42 -19.05
CA GLU A 562 -12.96 11.09 -19.45
C GLU A 562 -11.44 10.95 -19.33
N ARG A 563 -10.69 12.07 -19.14
CA ARG A 563 -9.22 12.11 -19.10
C ARG A 563 -8.68 13.26 -18.27
N TYR A 564 -7.42 13.13 -17.85
CA TYR A 564 -6.71 14.21 -17.19
C TYR A 564 -6.40 15.34 -18.14
N GLU A 565 -6.67 16.58 -17.68
CA GLU A 565 -6.32 17.84 -18.33
C GLU A 565 -5.60 18.75 -17.33
N ILE A 566 -4.76 19.66 -17.84
CA ILE A 566 -4.16 20.69 -16.99
C ILE A 566 -5.16 21.81 -16.75
N TRP A 567 -5.36 22.14 -15.49
CA TRP A 567 -6.11 23.26 -15.00
C TRP A 567 -5.20 24.20 -14.24
N LYS A 568 -5.60 25.45 -14.08
CA LYS A 568 -4.94 26.39 -13.18
C LYS A 568 -5.95 27.13 -12.31
N ARG A 569 -5.53 27.45 -11.10
CA ARG A 569 -6.34 28.19 -10.12
C ARG A 569 -5.48 29.27 -9.44
N PRO A 570 -6.02 30.46 -9.08
CA PRO A 570 -5.26 31.42 -8.30
C PRO A 570 -4.75 30.79 -6.98
N SER A 571 -3.50 31.02 -6.64
CA SER A 571 -2.87 30.39 -5.46
C SER A 571 -3.55 30.74 -4.13
N ARG A 572 -4.29 31.85 -4.11
CA ARG A 572 -5.11 32.28 -2.95
C ARG A 572 -6.54 31.72 -2.95
N GLY A 573 -6.92 30.97 -3.97
CA GLY A 573 -8.28 30.49 -4.22
C GLY A 573 -9.00 31.34 -5.26
N GLY A 574 -10.10 30.82 -5.82
CA GLY A 574 -10.87 31.46 -6.89
C GLY A 574 -11.30 30.44 -7.95
N GLN A 575 -11.77 30.90 -9.08
CA GLN A 575 -12.26 30.05 -10.16
C GLN A 575 -11.10 29.35 -10.88
N ALA A 576 -11.28 28.05 -11.17
CA ALA A 576 -10.35 27.28 -11.99
C ALA A 576 -10.53 27.59 -13.48
N ILE A 577 -9.43 27.50 -14.23
CA ILE A 577 -9.40 27.70 -15.68
C ILE A 577 -8.73 26.47 -16.31
N GLN A 578 -9.42 25.84 -17.24
CA GLN A 578 -8.86 24.75 -18.02
C GLN A 578 -7.80 25.28 -19.00
N VAL A 579 -6.62 24.65 -19.02
CA VAL A 579 -5.47 25.07 -19.84
C VAL A 579 -5.30 24.18 -21.07
N THR A 580 -5.36 22.86 -20.89
CA THR A 580 -5.25 21.88 -22.01
C THR A 580 -6.61 21.30 -22.35
N ARG A 581 -6.72 20.73 -23.57
CA ARG A 581 -7.95 20.07 -24.06
C ARG A 581 -7.69 18.74 -24.79
N ASN A 582 -6.43 18.35 -24.89
CA ASN A 582 -6.00 17.14 -25.58
C ASN A 582 -5.15 16.23 -24.69
N GLY A 583 -5.44 16.25 -23.39
CA GLY A 583 -4.71 15.55 -22.35
C GLY A 583 -3.65 16.43 -21.69
N GLY A 584 -3.39 16.18 -20.41
CA GLY A 584 -2.35 16.84 -19.61
C GLY A 584 -2.21 16.16 -18.27
N TRP A 585 -0.97 15.89 -17.83
CA TRP A 585 -0.71 15.14 -16.60
C TRP A 585 0.14 15.92 -15.60
N ILE A 586 1.34 16.32 -15.95
CA ILE A 586 2.21 17.16 -15.13
C ILE A 586 2.67 18.34 -15.97
N ALA A 587 2.68 19.53 -15.43
CA ALA A 587 3.03 20.73 -16.17
C ALA A 587 3.96 21.65 -15.37
N PHE A 588 4.92 22.28 -16.06
CA PHE A 588 5.76 23.35 -15.54
C PHE A 588 5.75 24.53 -16.50
N GLU A 589 5.52 25.72 -15.94
CA GLU A 589 5.63 26.97 -16.67
C GLU A 589 7.09 27.27 -17.00
N SER A 590 7.36 27.77 -18.19
CA SER A 590 8.69 28.27 -18.54
C SER A 590 9.07 29.49 -17.69
N PRO A 591 10.36 29.70 -17.41
CA PRO A 591 10.81 30.85 -16.59
C PRO A 591 10.43 32.22 -17.17
N ASP A 592 10.36 32.35 -18.52
CA ASP A 592 9.86 33.55 -19.20
C ASP A 592 8.34 33.70 -19.13
N ARG A 593 7.62 32.69 -18.62
CA ARG A 593 6.15 32.63 -18.48
C ARG A 593 5.38 32.73 -19.80
N GLU A 594 6.02 32.34 -20.90
CA GLU A 594 5.38 32.37 -22.23
C GLU A 594 4.85 31.01 -22.63
N SER A 595 5.35 29.92 -22.04
CA SER A 595 5.03 28.54 -22.42
C SER A 595 4.77 27.65 -21.20
N LEU A 596 3.96 26.63 -21.39
CA LEU A 596 3.74 25.52 -20.45
C LEU A 596 4.30 24.26 -21.07
N TYR A 597 5.24 23.60 -20.37
CA TYR A 597 5.76 22.28 -20.74
C TYR A 597 5.03 21.23 -19.93
N TYR A 598 4.52 20.17 -20.60
CA TYR A 598 3.70 19.18 -19.91
C TYR A 598 3.78 17.80 -20.58
N GLU A 599 3.60 16.76 -19.77
CA GLU A 599 3.33 15.41 -20.24
C GLU A 599 1.83 15.21 -20.42
N LYS A 600 1.44 14.29 -21.30
CA LYS A 600 0.08 13.78 -21.40
C LYS A 600 -0.04 12.45 -20.67
N TYR A 601 -1.10 12.29 -19.91
CA TYR A 601 -1.40 11.00 -19.29
C TYR A 601 -1.52 9.93 -20.38
N LEU A 602 -0.85 8.81 -20.22
CA LEU A 602 -0.84 7.67 -21.14
C LEU A 602 -0.10 7.92 -22.48
N SER A 603 0.75 8.91 -22.56
CA SER A 603 1.52 9.18 -23.78
C SER A 603 2.96 9.51 -23.44
N HIS A 604 3.90 8.91 -24.14
CA HIS A 604 5.32 9.21 -23.98
C HIS A 604 5.66 10.55 -24.64
N GLY A 605 6.57 11.30 -24.04
CA GLY A 605 7.09 12.54 -24.57
C GLY A 605 6.66 13.79 -23.80
N LEU A 606 7.16 14.93 -24.24
CA LEU A 606 6.90 16.24 -23.65
C LEU A 606 6.34 17.19 -24.69
N TRP A 607 5.28 17.91 -24.32
CA TRP A 607 4.63 18.91 -25.15
C TRP A 607 4.86 20.31 -24.58
N MET A 608 4.77 21.29 -25.45
CA MET A 608 4.80 22.72 -25.15
C MET A 608 3.53 23.39 -25.66
N LEU A 609 2.88 24.16 -24.80
CA LEU A 609 1.72 25.01 -25.16
C LEU A 609 2.06 26.47 -24.89
N PRO A 610 1.94 27.38 -25.91
CA PRO A 610 2.08 28.81 -25.69
C PRO A 610 0.94 29.36 -24.80
N LEU A 611 1.28 30.04 -23.68
CA LEU A 611 0.29 30.55 -22.71
C LEU A 611 -0.52 31.76 -23.21
N ARG A 612 -0.03 32.44 -24.26
CA ARG A 612 -0.74 33.54 -24.92
C ARG A 612 -1.69 33.07 -26.03
N GLY A 613 -1.81 31.76 -26.21
CA GLY A 613 -2.60 31.11 -27.25
C GLY A 613 -1.73 30.59 -28.41
N GLY A 614 -2.18 29.52 -29.03
CA GLY A 614 -1.47 28.82 -30.09
C GLY A 614 -1.72 27.31 -30.01
N GLU A 615 -1.14 26.59 -30.95
CA GLU A 615 -1.20 25.11 -30.97
C GLU A 615 -0.10 24.51 -30.11
N GLU A 616 -0.41 23.36 -29.50
CA GLU A 616 0.58 22.58 -28.78
C GLU A 616 1.59 21.94 -29.72
N LYS A 617 2.83 21.80 -29.27
CA LYS A 617 3.92 21.17 -30.03
C LYS A 617 4.60 20.11 -29.18
N LYS A 618 4.89 18.94 -29.76
CA LYS A 618 5.75 17.94 -29.13
C LYS A 618 7.20 18.42 -29.19
N VAL A 619 7.88 18.45 -28.05
CA VAL A 619 9.27 18.92 -27.89
C VAL A 619 10.24 17.76 -27.74
N LEU A 620 9.87 16.74 -26.95
CA LEU A 620 10.67 15.54 -26.75
C LEU A 620 9.83 14.30 -27.06
N GLU A 621 10.44 13.33 -27.71
CA GLU A 621 9.75 12.10 -28.14
C GLU A 621 9.52 11.13 -26.99
N SER A 622 10.44 11.07 -26.02
CA SER A 622 10.40 10.15 -24.90
C SER A 622 10.87 10.85 -23.62
N VAL A 623 10.07 10.75 -22.58
CA VAL A 623 10.38 11.17 -21.20
C VAL A 623 9.81 10.14 -20.26
N VAL A 624 10.63 9.59 -19.36
CA VAL A 624 10.14 8.77 -18.24
C VAL A 624 9.22 9.64 -17.39
N ARG A 625 8.06 9.14 -17.11
CA ARG A 625 7.00 9.83 -16.37
C ARG A 625 7.51 10.67 -15.20
N ARG A 626 7.18 11.97 -15.20
CA ARG A 626 7.58 12.97 -14.20
C ARG A 626 9.08 13.28 -14.12
N ASN A 627 9.91 12.71 -15.00
CA ASN A 627 11.36 12.91 -14.97
C ASN A 627 11.81 14.03 -15.89
N PHE A 628 11.27 15.24 -15.68
CA PHE A 628 11.76 16.43 -16.34
C PHE A 628 11.70 17.66 -15.42
N ALA A 629 12.57 18.63 -15.67
CA ALA A 629 12.60 19.92 -14.98
C ALA A 629 12.93 21.03 -15.99
N VAL A 630 12.11 22.08 -16.02
CA VAL A 630 12.29 23.24 -16.89
C VAL A 630 13.17 24.27 -16.17
N VAL A 631 14.20 24.77 -16.85
CA VAL A 631 15.11 25.81 -16.36
C VAL A 631 15.23 26.93 -17.42
N ASP A 632 15.93 28.01 -17.10
CA ASP A 632 15.96 29.24 -17.92
C ASP A 632 16.36 29.02 -19.38
N ASP A 633 17.25 28.07 -19.66
CA ASP A 633 17.85 27.86 -20.98
C ASP A 633 17.56 26.48 -21.58
N GLY A 634 16.70 25.68 -20.90
CA GLY A 634 16.38 24.33 -21.42
C GLY A 634 15.60 23.44 -20.46
N ILE A 635 15.63 22.17 -20.75
CA ILE A 635 14.91 21.13 -20.00
C ILE A 635 15.91 20.02 -19.65
N TYR A 636 16.02 19.71 -18.36
CA TYR A 636 16.60 18.43 -17.93
C TYR A 636 15.53 17.35 -18.00
N TYR A 637 15.89 16.18 -18.52
CA TYR A 637 14.94 15.08 -18.63
C TYR A 637 15.64 13.72 -18.68
N MET A 638 14.87 12.67 -18.46
CA MET A 638 15.29 11.27 -18.65
C MET A 638 14.42 10.61 -19.70
N PRO A 639 14.98 10.10 -20.81
CA PRO A 639 14.24 9.28 -21.75
C PRO A 639 13.94 7.90 -21.17
N ASP A 640 13.04 7.15 -21.81
CA ASP A 640 12.70 5.79 -21.42
C ASP A 640 13.95 4.93 -21.22
N PRO A 641 13.99 4.07 -20.19
CA PRO A 641 15.14 3.22 -19.92
C PRO A 641 15.38 2.20 -21.04
N ALA A 642 16.64 1.85 -21.23
CA ALA A 642 17.03 0.69 -22.03
C ALA A 642 16.59 -0.62 -21.32
N ALA A 643 16.62 -1.73 -22.06
CA ALA A 643 16.24 -3.05 -21.52
C ALA A 643 17.05 -3.50 -20.28
N ASP A 644 18.24 -2.91 -20.05
CA ASP A 644 19.05 -3.18 -18.86
C ASP A 644 18.72 -2.27 -17.65
N GLY A 645 17.61 -1.51 -17.71
CA GLY A 645 17.18 -0.55 -16.70
C GLY A 645 18.00 0.74 -16.64
N SER A 646 18.97 0.94 -17.56
CA SER A 646 19.77 2.16 -17.62
C SER A 646 19.10 3.23 -18.45
N THR A 647 19.23 4.49 -18.02
CA THR A 647 18.87 5.67 -18.81
C THR A 647 19.89 6.76 -18.63
N THR A 648 19.68 7.91 -19.25
CA THR A 648 20.56 9.07 -19.15
C THR A 648 19.80 10.29 -18.71
N VAL A 649 20.40 11.07 -17.80
CA VAL A 649 19.96 12.46 -17.61
C VAL A 649 20.46 13.26 -18.80
N ARG A 650 19.57 13.94 -19.50
CA ARG A 650 19.87 14.79 -20.65
C ARG A 650 19.44 16.23 -20.41
N PHE A 651 20.09 17.15 -21.10
CA PHE A 651 19.71 18.55 -21.14
C PHE A 651 19.37 18.94 -22.59
N HIS A 652 18.13 19.33 -22.81
CA HIS A 652 17.64 19.88 -24.07
C HIS A 652 17.75 21.40 -24.03
N SER A 653 18.57 21.99 -24.88
CA SER A 653 18.78 23.44 -24.90
C SER A 653 17.73 24.16 -25.76
N PHE A 654 17.03 25.15 -25.24
CA PHE A 654 16.11 26.00 -26.02
C PHE A 654 16.81 26.79 -27.12
N ARG A 655 18.08 27.15 -26.90
CA ARG A 655 18.83 28.00 -27.84
C ARG A 655 19.25 27.28 -29.11
N ILE A 656 19.66 26.03 -28.99
CA ILE A 656 20.23 25.28 -30.12
C ILE A 656 19.40 24.05 -30.50
N ALA A 657 18.31 23.77 -29.78
CA ALA A 657 17.45 22.61 -29.96
C ALA A 657 18.23 21.28 -30.05
N GLN A 658 19.25 21.13 -29.19
CA GLN A 658 20.10 19.93 -29.15
C GLN A 658 20.14 19.36 -27.75
N ASP A 659 20.30 18.04 -27.66
CA ASP A 659 20.41 17.29 -26.43
C ASP A 659 21.87 17.04 -26.07
N LYS A 660 22.17 17.22 -24.80
CA LYS A 660 23.47 16.88 -24.21
C LYS A 660 23.27 15.85 -23.11
N GLU A 661 24.00 14.74 -23.16
CA GLU A 661 24.07 13.79 -22.06
C GLU A 661 24.82 14.42 -20.87
N ILE A 662 24.22 14.36 -19.68
CA ILE A 662 24.77 14.92 -18.43
C ILE A 662 25.33 13.81 -17.56
N ALA A 663 24.56 12.71 -17.39
CA ALA A 663 24.95 11.58 -16.57
C ALA A 663 24.20 10.32 -17.01
N ARG A 664 24.73 9.15 -16.62
CA ARG A 664 24.04 7.87 -16.79
C ARG A 664 23.56 7.38 -15.44
N VAL A 665 22.30 6.94 -15.36
CA VAL A 665 21.60 6.49 -14.15
C VAL A 665 20.87 5.18 -14.40
N ARG A 666 20.43 4.52 -13.33
CA ARG A 666 19.75 3.23 -13.40
C ARG A 666 18.57 3.19 -12.43
N GLU A 667 17.68 2.23 -12.67
CA GLU A 667 16.54 1.89 -11.81
C GLU A 667 15.65 3.11 -11.50
N VAL A 668 15.53 4.04 -12.45
CA VAL A 668 14.77 5.28 -12.23
C VAL A 668 13.29 4.99 -12.02
N TYR A 669 12.70 5.70 -11.07
CA TYR A 669 11.26 5.72 -10.80
C TYR A 669 10.66 7.02 -11.35
N GLN A 670 10.13 7.91 -10.55
CA GLN A 670 9.50 9.16 -10.99
C GLN A 670 9.96 10.35 -10.16
N GLY A 671 10.00 11.54 -10.79
CA GLY A 671 10.34 12.78 -10.12
C GLY A 671 11.83 13.16 -10.23
N LEU A 672 12.08 14.22 -10.99
CA LEU A 672 13.39 14.82 -11.20
C LEU A 672 13.41 16.25 -10.68
N ALA A 673 14.45 16.62 -9.96
CA ALA A 673 14.70 17.98 -9.50
C ALA A 673 16.14 18.39 -9.75
N VAL A 674 16.33 19.64 -10.18
CA VAL A 674 17.66 20.22 -10.42
C VAL A 674 17.93 21.25 -9.33
N SER A 675 19.13 21.20 -8.73
CA SER A 675 19.55 22.22 -7.76
C SER A 675 19.63 23.62 -8.43
N PRO A 676 19.34 24.72 -7.70
CA PRO A 676 19.41 26.07 -8.28
C PRO A 676 20.76 26.43 -8.89
N ASP A 677 21.86 25.88 -8.38
CA ASP A 677 23.21 26.04 -8.94
C ASP A 677 23.53 25.07 -10.09
N ARG A 678 22.56 24.19 -10.45
CA ARG A 678 22.64 23.18 -11.52
C ARG A 678 23.77 22.15 -11.40
N LYS A 679 24.34 21.99 -10.19
CA LYS A 679 25.41 21.02 -9.97
C LYS A 679 24.92 19.65 -9.57
N THR A 680 23.74 19.55 -8.96
CA THR A 680 23.16 18.31 -8.47
C THR A 680 21.77 18.09 -9.05
N ILE A 681 21.51 16.89 -9.48
CA ILE A 681 20.20 16.44 -9.96
C ILE A 681 19.73 15.35 -9.02
N LEU A 682 18.55 15.55 -8.43
CA LEU A 682 17.86 14.55 -7.63
C LEU A 682 16.84 13.82 -8.49
N PHE A 683 16.65 12.55 -8.20
CA PHE A 683 15.62 11.72 -8.83
C PHE A 683 15.28 10.56 -7.90
N SER A 684 14.08 10.01 -8.07
CA SER A 684 13.72 8.79 -7.35
C SER A 684 14.11 7.56 -8.16
N ALA A 685 14.66 6.55 -7.49
CA ALA A 685 15.04 5.30 -8.11
C ALA A 685 14.90 4.13 -7.13
N PHE A 686 14.67 2.95 -7.67
CA PHE A 686 14.61 1.74 -6.88
C PHE A 686 15.98 1.39 -6.29
N SER A 687 16.07 1.35 -4.99
CA SER A 687 17.20 0.81 -4.23
C SER A 687 17.15 -0.70 -4.17
N ARG A 688 15.94 -1.22 -4.10
CA ARG A 688 15.60 -2.63 -4.17
C ARG A 688 14.33 -2.76 -4.98
N SER A 689 14.23 -3.77 -5.83
CA SER A 689 12.99 -4.07 -6.55
C SER A 689 12.85 -5.55 -6.80
N GLY A 690 11.61 -6.00 -6.85
CA GLY A 690 11.24 -7.37 -7.10
C GLY A 690 10.25 -7.91 -6.07
N THR A 691 9.84 -9.15 -6.25
CA THR A 691 8.94 -9.84 -5.34
C THR A 691 9.49 -11.21 -4.99
N ASN A 692 9.16 -11.71 -3.79
CA ASN A 692 9.39 -13.10 -3.41
C ASN A 692 8.05 -13.81 -3.20
N VAL A 693 7.99 -15.08 -3.50
CA VAL A 693 6.88 -15.92 -3.04
C VAL A 693 7.20 -16.42 -1.62
N MET A 694 6.31 -16.09 -0.69
CA MET A 694 6.39 -16.49 0.71
C MET A 694 5.46 -17.67 0.99
N VAL A 695 5.81 -18.53 1.94
CA VAL A 695 4.95 -19.62 2.39
C VAL A 695 4.76 -19.60 3.90
N VAL A 696 3.53 -19.86 4.32
CA VAL A 696 3.13 -20.07 5.72
C VAL A 696 2.59 -21.49 5.83
N ASP A 697 3.30 -22.33 6.57
CA ASP A 697 2.84 -23.67 6.91
C ASP A 697 1.84 -23.65 8.07
N HIS A 698 0.97 -24.65 8.15
CA HIS A 698 -0.03 -24.80 9.21
C HIS A 698 -1.00 -23.62 9.34
N PHE A 699 -1.28 -22.94 8.24
CA PHE A 699 -2.27 -21.87 8.19
C PHE A 699 -3.68 -22.42 8.48
N ARG A 700 -4.39 -21.86 9.49
CA ARG A 700 -5.70 -22.30 9.95
C ARG A 700 -6.70 -21.15 10.08
#